data_e815bb95d92142f3c33bcef7f5a17625
#
_entry.id   e815bb95d92142f3c33bcef7f5a17625
#
_cell.length_a   1.000
_cell.length_b   1.000
_cell.length_c   1.000
_cell.angle_alpha   90.00
_cell.angle_beta   90.00
_cell.angle_gamma   90.00
#
_symmetry.space_group_name_H-M   'P 1'
#
loop_
_entity.id
_entity.type
_entity.pdbx_description
1 polymer ?
#
loop_
_entity_poly.entity_id
_entity_poly.type
_entity_poly.pdbx_seq_one_letter_code
_entity_poly.pdbx_strand_id
1 'polypeptide(L)'
;MKVRSWWVVLCAVGICWGWLSHQPILANLTPTISAVPLVVAAANDNLDQKISSSSQNDNYRPNGEWIGRLILPSQKEIKQSTLTDWAWVEIKHAPEQNRALIDRALRLTWQPQAQIQSDIRQVTTDVQFTAGTIASQKQGNIHPHRLNGRSAVGALESLAGARPVDDVLVRLTGVNIDTETGSQSPILTIDREPIQITGTLTGLVKMLGADHLRQPACTDAKFCPHEYFQVQHYNLTTENFDGEVELIRIPQVPAKKSGLLASTNRDLERSPSGSQGWYIYGDRDPQGLFTVAALQPRSLLALTPQREIVDIDAKFDYLDRQHWQNTPQNKGKLSQVKFVGMSTQTHPATLGTRALVIHSFGGIGGKTGDPADIWQTITGHFAYGMATVTRSTFTGAPEWQVAYNQVYAHNPDGIIAGKQDWATYLGHLQRGWLATRPVADLLISYPPVTVDYDFGGIKISPLTELQRQLTIFAARYRTGDGTGAASVTPATSCVQDANQALYITIRQLNRKVITQPAIQAWIDTHPQHPQTLRFRELQSLGAELETTLAPLGIVRQDWQQNAAKLAGIQSSQGFVSSNNPIAGLVSWRTMLPRGAQDGIAKIFTQRGATIWFLNTYQVGGINPDIFPIAPTILFGQIPILATLIVRIWAGIVTLPSLSGWLLGLGLLIGYAVFALAIGFRSGFLTLNHLSSTSRLGFWQHIRSWFALFLMPALVEELIFRLLLIPHPIETASPLHIYVTSLISLILFVSYHPFNARTFYKLGNPTFMNWRFLTLTGLLGGVCTIAYLATGSIWSAVVIHWLVVGVWLKFLGGAQRLETSRVPPSMAHWL
;
A
#
# COMPACT_ATOMS: atom_id res chain seq x y z
N MET A 1 -17.29 -41.05 6.12
CA MET A 1 -17.43 -40.20 7.35
C MET A 1 -17.96 -38.85 6.93
N LYS A 2 -19.14 -38.48 7.44
CA LYS A 2 -19.88 -37.30 6.92
C LYS A 2 -19.28 -35.98 7.42
N VAL A 3 -18.93 -35.12 6.50
CA VAL A 3 -18.35 -33.79 6.68
C VAL A 3 -19.19 -32.82 7.56
N ARG A 4 -20.44 -33.17 7.87
CA ARG A 4 -21.38 -32.31 8.60
C ARG A 4 -21.07 -32.04 10.09
N SER A 5 -20.20 -32.83 10.70
CA SER A 5 -19.97 -32.74 12.16
C SER A 5 -18.89 -31.74 12.57
N TRP A 6 -18.06 -31.25 11.63
CA TRP A 6 -16.95 -30.35 11.92
C TRP A 6 -17.38 -28.88 12.05
N TRP A 7 -18.49 -28.50 11.41
CA TRP A 7 -19.04 -27.14 11.48
C TRP A 7 -19.50 -26.76 12.90
N VAL A 8 -19.94 -27.71 13.71
CA VAL A 8 -20.43 -27.45 15.06
C VAL A 8 -19.27 -27.11 16.01
N VAL A 9 -18.11 -27.74 15.84
CA VAL A 9 -16.92 -27.46 16.68
C VAL A 9 -16.33 -26.09 16.30
N LEU A 10 -16.30 -25.77 15.02
CA LEU A 10 -15.85 -24.45 14.55
C LEU A 10 -16.77 -23.31 14.98
N CYS A 11 -18.10 -23.55 14.98
CA CYS A 11 -19.07 -22.56 15.46
C CYS A 11 -19.00 -22.37 16.99
N ALA A 12 -18.77 -23.43 17.77
CA ALA A 12 -18.61 -23.32 19.21
C ALA A 12 -17.36 -22.54 19.62
N VAL A 13 -16.25 -22.73 18.90
CA VAL A 13 -15.01 -21.97 19.10
C VAL A 13 -15.18 -20.49 18.70
N GLY A 14 -15.92 -20.20 17.63
CA GLY A 14 -16.21 -18.82 17.19
C GLY A 14 -17.08 -18.04 18.19
N ILE A 15 -18.05 -18.72 18.84
CA ILE A 15 -18.96 -18.10 19.82
C ILE A 15 -18.23 -17.77 21.13
N CYS A 16 -17.35 -18.64 21.61
CA CYS A 16 -16.56 -18.38 22.80
C CYS A 16 -15.57 -17.22 22.63
N TRP A 17 -15.08 -16.99 21.41
CA TRP A 17 -14.11 -15.93 21.11
C TRP A 17 -14.76 -14.56 20.96
N GLY A 18 -15.98 -14.50 20.43
CA GLY A 18 -16.74 -13.25 20.31
C GLY A 18 -17.10 -12.62 21.66
N TRP A 19 -17.17 -13.43 22.70
CA TRP A 19 -17.52 -12.96 24.07
C TRP A 19 -16.33 -12.39 24.84
N LEU A 20 -15.12 -12.80 24.53
CA LEU A 20 -13.90 -12.36 25.23
C LEU A 20 -13.26 -11.09 24.65
N SER A 21 -13.70 -10.65 23.46
CA SER A 21 -13.13 -9.50 22.78
C SER A 21 -13.88 -8.17 23.00
N HIS A 22 -14.98 -8.16 23.73
CA HIS A 22 -15.80 -6.94 24.00
C HIS A 22 -15.86 -6.62 25.50
N GLN A 23 -14.79 -6.03 26.02
CA GLN A 23 -14.87 -5.21 27.23
C GLN A 23 -14.20 -3.86 26.98
N PRO A 24 -14.88 -2.74 27.11
CA PRO A 24 -14.27 -1.42 27.01
C PRO A 24 -13.58 -1.06 28.32
N ILE A 25 -12.28 -0.82 28.27
CA ILE A 25 -11.55 -0.22 29.40
C ILE A 25 -11.69 1.29 29.29
N LEU A 26 -12.49 1.85 30.18
CA LEU A 26 -12.53 3.28 30.48
C LEU A 26 -11.28 3.65 31.28
N ALA A 27 -10.46 4.53 30.76
CA ALA A 27 -9.45 5.25 31.53
C ALA A 27 -9.50 6.74 31.15
N ASN A 28 -10.04 7.55 32.05
CA ASN A 28 -9.93 8.99 32.04
C ASN A 28 -8.52 9.40 32.46
N LEU A 29 -7.82 10.15 31.62
CA LEU A 29 -6.69 10.99 32.03
C LEU A 29 -6.68 12.28 31.21
N THR A 30 -6.93 13.38 31.86
CA THR A 30 -6.75 14.75 31.36
C THR A 30 -5.27 15.14 31.41
N PRO A 31 -4.69 15.72 30.37
CA PRO A 31 -3.35 16.33 30.47
C PRO A 31 -3.44 17.85 30.70
N THR A 32 -2.72 18.29 31.69
CA THR A 32 -2.39 19.69 31.95
C THR A 32 -1.33 20.20 30.98
N ILE A 33 -1.62 21.33 30.35
CA ILE A 33 -0.69 22.02 29.43
C ILE A 33 0.17 23.00 30.23
N SER A 34 1.49 22.84 30.15
CA SER A 34 2.46 23.86 30.57
C SER A 34 3.13 24.47 29.35
N ALA A 35 3.04 25.77 29.23
CA ALA A 35 3.68 26.58 28.19
C ALA A 35 5.15 26.85 28.51
N VAL A 36 6.03 26.70 27.51
CA VAL A 36 7.43 27.13 27.55
C VAL A 36 7.66 28.13 26.41
N PRO A 37 8.33 29.26 26.63
CA PRO A 37 8.45 30.32 25.64
C PRO A 37 9.56 30.05 24.61
N LEU A 38 9.26 30.44 23.37
CA LEU A 38 10.14 30.39 22.22
C LEU A 38 11.18 31.53 22.26
N VAL A 39 12.44 31.18 22.15
CA VAL A 39 13.53 32.13 21.86
C VAL A 39 13.82 32.08 20.36
N VAL A 40 13.60 33.20 19.69
CA VAL A 40 13.93 33.40 18.28
C VAL A 40 15.37 33.87 18.16
N ALA A 41 16.20 33.10 17.47
CA ALA A 41 17.53 33.55 17.02
C ALA A 41 17.45 33.89 15.52
N ALA A 42 17.72 35.14 15.20
CA ALA A 42 17.80 35.65 13.84
C ALA A 42 19.11 35.19 13.17
N ALA A 43 19.03 34.64 11.98
CA ALA A 43 20.14 34.56 11.06
C ALA A 43 19.76 35.31 9.78
N ASN A 44 20.44 36.43 9.54
CA ASN A 44 20.43 37.17 8.29
C ASN A 44 21.16 36.39 7.21
N ASP A 45 20.53 36.22 6.06
CA ASP A 45 21.26 36.02 4.82
C ASP A 45 20.54 36.67 3.64
N ASN A 46 21.31 37.48 2.93
CA ASN A 46 20.98 38.32 1.79
C ASN A 46 20.51 37.47 0.58
N LEU A 47 19.21 37.29 0.43
CA LEU A 47 18.58 36.83 -0.83
C LEU A 47 17.36 37.69 -1.23
N ASP A 48 17.21 38.89 -0.60
CA ASP A 48 16.04 39.76 -0.73
C ASP A 48 16.04 40.70 -1.96
N GLN A 49 16.88 40.45 -2.95
CA GLN A 49 17.01 41.43 -4.05
C GLN A 49 16.46 40.95 -5.42
N LYS A 50 15.62 39.92 -5.48
CA LYS A 50 15.00 39.50 -6.78
C LYS A 50 13.49 39.28 -6.78
N ILE A 51 12.76 39.71 -5.76
CA ILE A 51 11.28 39.62 -5.72
C ILE A 51 10.62 40.98 -5.69
N SER A 52 11.22 41.99 -6.24
CA SER A 52 10.61 43.31 -6.31
C SER A 52 10.53 43.80 -7.74
N SER A 53 9.46 43.40 -8.41
CA SER A 53 8.71 44.17 -9.43
C SER A 53 7.68 43.35 -10.19
N SER A 54 6.69 42.79 -9.50
CA SER A 54 5.43 42.47 -10.13
C SER A 54 4.33 43.00 -9.21
N SER A 55 3.39 43.71 -9.81
CA SER A 55 2.31 44.47 -9.21
C SER A 55 1.69 43.86 -7.94
N GLN A 56 1.55 44.70 -6.94
CA GLN A 56 1.08 44.42 -5.58
C GLN A 56 -0.38 43.88 -5.43
N ASN A 57 -1.05 43.47 -6.50
CA ASN A 57 -2.49 43.12 -6.50
C ASN A 57 -2.87 41.78 -7.19
N ASP A 58 -1.93 40.85 -7.39
CA ASP A 58 -2.34 39.57 -7.97
C ASP A 58 -2.71 38.55 -6.86
N ASN A 59 -4.01 38.42 -6.62
CA ASN A 59 -4.58 37.40 -5.71
C ASN A 59 -4.30 35.96 -6.16
N TYR A 60 -3.81 35.81 -7.39
CA TYR A 60 -3.54 34.55 -8.04
C TYR A 60 -2.10 34.44 -8.53
N ARG A 61 -1.56 33.25 -8.55
CA ARG A 61 -0.24 32.93 -9.07
C ARG A 61 -0.36 31.89 -10.19
N PRO A 62 0.50 31.92 -11.21
CA PRO A 62 0.58 30.84 -12.18
C PRO A 62 0.88 29.51 -11.49
N ASN A 63 0.21 28.43 -11.91
CA ASN A 63 0.41 27.06 -11.38
C ASN A 63 1.70 26.40 -11.92
N GLY A 64 2.69 27.18 -12.27
CA GLY A 64 3.99 26.75 -12.76
C GLY A 64 4.67 27.82 -13.61
N GLU A 65 5.96 27.68 -13.78
CA GLU A 65 6.78 28.60 -14.59
C GLU A 65 6.45 28.46 -16.09
N TRP A 66 6.31 27.20 -16.56
CA TRP A 66 5.87 26.85 -17.89
C TRP A 66 4.59 26.05 -17.83
N ILE A 67 3.51 26.57 -18.39
CA ILE A 67 2.21 25.89 -18.46
C ILE A 67 1.78 25.78 -19.91
N GLY A 68 1.35 24.61 -20.32
CA GLY A 68 0.84 24.38 -21.66
C GLY A 68 -0.29 23.37 -21.72
N ARG A 69 -1.10 23.49 -22.76
CA ARG A 69 -2.15 22.55 -23.14
C ARG A 69 -1.62 21.64 -24.23
N LEU A 70 -1.55 20.34 -23.97
CA LEU A 70 -1.10 19.37 -24.96
C LEU A 70 -2.20 19.11 -25.99
N ILE A 71 -1.80 19.07 -27.26
CA ILE A 71 -2.70 18.80 -28.38
C ILE A 71 -2.09 17.65 -29.20
N LEU A 72 -2.90 16.62 -29.44
CA LEU A 72 -2.49 15.46 -30.23
C LEU A 72 -2.30 15.85 -31.70
N PRO A 73 -1.10 15.64 -32.27
CA PRO A 73 -0.88 15.87 -33.70
C PRO A 73 -1.75 14.96 -34.57
N SER A 74 -2.14 15.44 -35.72
CA SER A 74 -2.84 14.63 -36.71
C SER A 74 -1.92 13.52 -37.28
N GLN A 75 -2.50 12.44 -37.78
CA GLN A 75 -1.73 11.36 -38.42
C GLN A 75 -0.86 11.84 -39.58
N LYS A 76 -1.33 12.82 -40.34
CA LYS A 76 -0.59 13.40 -41.45
C LYS A 76 0.67 14.12 -40.96
N GLU A 77 0.53 14.94 -39.91
CA GLU A 77 1.66 15.68 -39.33
C GLU A 77 2.71 14.73 -38.74
N ILE A 78 2.27 13.66 -38.07
CA ILE A 78 3.19 12.67 -37.50
C ILE A 78 3.97 11.94 -38.60
N LYS A 79 3.30 11.54 -39.69
CA LYS A 79 3.98 10.86 -40.81
C LYS A 79 4.96 11.77 -41.55
N GLN A 80 4.74 13.08 -41.52
CA GLN A 80 5.61 14.07 -42.19
C GLN A 80 6.74 14.56 -41.25
N SER A 81 6.69 14.26 -39.97
CA SER A 81 7.69 14.70 -39.00
C SER A 81 8.89 13.75 -38.97
N THR A 82 10.08 14.33 -38.81
CA THR A 82 11.32 13.59 -38.51
C THR A 82 11.50 13.27 -37.02
N LEU A 83 10.65 13.86 -36.13
CA LEU A 83 10.68 13.64 -34.70
C LEU A 83 10.07 12.29 -34.36
N THR A 84 10.72 11.54 -33.48
CA THR A 84 10.28 10.19 -33.08
C THR A 84 9.03 10.24 -32.18
N ASP A 85 8.96 11.22 -31.28
CA ASP A 85 7.85 11.42 -30.34
C ASP A 85 7.71 12.91 -30.07
N TRP A 86 6.54 13.45 -30.34
CA TRP A 86 6.25 14.85 -30.15
C TRP A 86 4.76 15.11 -30.03
N ALA A 87 4.40 16.28 -29.48
CA ALA A 87 3.04 16.78 -29.41
C ALA A 87 3.04 18.29 -29.70
N TRP A 88 1.90 18.83 -30.07
CA TRP A 88 1.69 20.27 -29.99
C TRP A 88 1.49 20.67 -28.52
N VAL A 89 2.02 21.83 -28.14
CA VAL A 89 1.76 22.47 -26.87
C VAL A 89 1.37 23.91 -27.09
N GLU A 90 0.16 24.28 -26.72
CA GLU A 90 -0.28 25.65 -26.65
C GLU A 90 0.16 26.25 -25.32
N ILE A 91 1.02 27.26 -25.36
CA ILE A 91 1.61 27.87 -24.15
C ILE A 91 0.56 28.72 -23.47
N LYS A 92 0.25 28.44 -22.21
CA LYS A 92 -0.68 29.21 -21.38
C LYS A 92 0.03 30.15 -20.41
N HIS A 93 1.26 29.79 -20.02
CA HIS A 93 2.13 30.65 -19.23
C HIS A 93 3.60 30.32 -19.56
N ALA A 94 4.45 31.33 -19.52
CA ALA A 94 5.89 31.24 -19.74
C ALA A 94 6.61 32.30 -18.88
N PRO A 95 7.92 32.08 -18.59
CA PRO A 95 8.76 33.10 -17.96
C PRO A 95 8.75 34.42 -18.70
N GLU A 96 9.04 35.51 -17.99
CA GLU A 96 9.01 36.90 -18.53
C GLU A 96 9.72 37.04 -19.88
N GLN A 97 10.92 36.46 -19.99
CA GLN A 97 11.73 36.51 -21.21
C GLN A 97 11.08 35.78 -22.40
N ASN A 98 10.08 34.94 -22.16
CA ASN A 98 9.43 34.11 -23.15
C ASN A 98 7.93 34.42 -23.29
N ARG A 99 7.45 35.53 -22.74
CA ARG A 99 6.04 35.96 -22.82
C ARG A 99 5.48 36.02 -24.24
N ALA A 100 6.32 36.31 -25.22
CA ALA A 100 5.92 36.33 -26.64
C ALA A 100 5.46 34.95 -27.18
N LEU A 101 5.69 33.87 -26.44
CA LEU A 101 5.25 32.53 -26.80
C LEU A 101 3.86 32.16 -26.25
N ILE A 102 3.29 32.95 -25.33
CA ILE A 102 1.96 32.71 -24.77
C ILE A 102 0.92 32.73 -25.89
N ASP A 103 -0.05 31.83 -25.81
CA ASP A 103 -1.12 31.52 -26.78
C ASP A 103 -0.64 31.04 -28.15
N ARG A 104 0.65 30.69 -28.27
CA ARG A 104 1.18 30.06 -29.47
C ARG A 104 1.22 28.54 -29.31
N ALA A 105 0.86 27.81 -30.37
CA ALA A 105 1.04 26.38 -30.47
C ALA A 105 2.45 26.06 -31.01
N LEU A 106 3.27 25.40 -30.22
CA LEU A 106 4.64 25.05 -30.55
C LEU A 106 4.80 23.53 -30.54
N ARG A 107 5.82 23.00 -31.23
CA ARG A 107 6.18 21.58 -31.11
C ARG A 107 6.92 21.38 -29.82
N LEU A 108 6.51 20.34 -29.07
CA LEU A 108 7.17 19.85 -27.87
C LEU A 108 7.75 18.48 -28.14
N THR A 109 9.05 18.27 -27.87
CA THR A 109 9.73 17.02 -28.03
C THR A 109 10.77 16.81 -26.91
N TRP A 110 11.56 15.77 -27.02
CA TRP A 110 12.54 15.37 -26.02
C TRP A 110 13.94 15.90 -26.32
N GLN A 111 14.69 16.25 -25.28
CA GLN A 111 16.09 16.61 -25.40
C GLN A 111 16.93 15.46 -26.00
N PRO A 112 17.98 15.71 -26.77
CA PRO A 112 18.76 14.69 -27.48
C PRO A 112 19.73 13.89 -26.58
N GLN A 113 19.50 13.85 -25.25
CA GLN A 113 20.31 13.08 -24.32
C GLN A 113 20.12 11.58 -24.53
N ALA A 114 21.24 10.81 -24.55
CA ALA A 114 21.24 9.38 -24.88
C ALA A 114 20.31 8.54 -23.98
N GLN A 115 20.23 8.85 -22.68
CA GLN A 115 19.33 8.16 -21.74
C GLN A 115 17.87 8.43 -22.06
N ILE A 116 17.48 9.69 -22.28
CA ILE A 116 16.14 10.09 -22.62
C ILE A 116 15.70 9.41 -23.92
N GLN A 117 16.53 9.46 -24.93
CA GLN A 117 16.25 8.82 -26.23
C GLN A 117 16.17 7.29 -26.11
N SER A 118 16.91 6.69 -25.19
CA SER A 118 16.82 5.25 -24.91
C SER A 118 15.46 4.91 -24.27
N ASP A 119 15.00 5.71 -23.31
CA ASP A 119 13.71 5.52 -22.63
C ASP A 119 12.55 5.67 -23.60
N ILE A 120 12.62 6.68 -24.47
CA ILE A 120 11.60 6.90 -25.50
C ILE A 120 11.55 5.75 -26.49
N ARG A 121 12.70 5.24 -26.93
CA ARG A 121 12.73 4.04 -27.78
C ARG A 121 12.11 2.82 -27.08
N GLN A 122 12.34 2.60 -25.78
CA GLN A 122 11.68 1.50 -25.07
C GLN A 122 10.15 1.62 -25.09
N VAL A 123 9.61 2.84 -24.93
CA VAL A 123 8.16 3.07 -24.99
C VAL A 123 7.61 2.89 -26.40
N THR A 124 8.31 3.41 -27.42
CA THR A 124 7.77 3.50 -28.79
C THR A 124 7.99 2.23 -29.63
N THR A 125 9.14 1.55 -29.48
CA THR A 125 9.53 0.45 -30.38
C THR A 125 9.21 -0.92 -29.83
N ASP A 126 9.12 -1.05 -28.51
CA ASP A 126 8.83 -2.33 -27.85
C ASP A 126 7.32 -2.54 -27.59
N VAL A 127 6.48 -1.60 -27.95
CA VAL A 127 5.03 -1.68 -27.75
C VAL A 127 4.41 -2.76 -28.62
N GLN A 128 3.59 -3.61 -28.00
CA GLN A 128 2.78 -4.62 -28.67
C GLN A 128 1.35 -4.56 -28.16
N PHE A 129 0.39 -4.42 -29.07
CA PHE A 129 -1.02 -4.44 -28.72
C PHE A 129 -1.49 -5.90 -28.55
N THR A 130 -1.53 -6.36 -27.31
CA THR A 130 -2.00 -7.70 -26.96
C THR A 130 -3.53 -7.82 -27.07
N ALA A 131 -4.05 -9.04 -27.09
CA ALA A 131 -5.49 -9.28 -27.05
C ALA A 131 -6.16 -8.67 -25.79
N GLY A 132 -5.44 -8.67 -24.65
CA GLY A 132 -5.89 -8.02 -23.40
C GLY A 132 -5.99 -6.51 -23.55
N THR A 133 -5.04 -5.86 -24.20
CA THR A 133 -5.06 -4.42 -24.52
C THR A 133 -6.26 -4.06 -25.40
N ILE A 134 -6.49 -4.86 -26.45
CA ILE A 134 -7.64 -4.65 -27.36
C ILE A 134 -8.97 -4.82 -26.61
N ALA A 135 -9.06 -5.80 -25.70
CA ALA A 135 -10.24 -6.00 -24.88
C ALA A 135 -10.46 -4.80 -23.92
N SER A 136 -9.40 -4.29 -23.28
CA SER A 136 -9.43 -3.07 -22.46
C SER A 136 -9.90 -1.84 -23.22
N GLN A 137 -9.40 -1.67 -24.44
CA GLN A 137 -9.80 -0.59 -25.32
C GLN A 137 -11.30 -0.66 -25.66
N LYS A 138 -11.79 -1.83 -26.00
CA LYS A 138 -13.23 -2.04 -26.30
C LYS A 138 -14.14 -1.75 -25.12
N GLN A 139 -13.65 -1.91 -23.89
CA GLN A 139 -14.36 -1.57 -22.68
C GLN A 139 -14.21 -0.10 -22.26
N GLY A 140 -13.42 0.69 -22.98
CA GLY A 140 -13.16 2.09 -22.66
C GLY A 140 -12.22 2.31 -21.47
N ASN A 141 -11.52 1.28 -20.99
CA ASN A 141 -10.62 1.38 -19.85
C ASN A 141 -9.27 2.02 -20.19
N ILE A 142 -8.84 1.91 -21.43
CA ILE A 142 -7.65 2.56 -22.00
C ILE A 142 -8.13 3.39 -23.19
N HIS A 143 -7.46 4.50 -23.52
CA HIS A 143 -7.87 5.40 -24.60
C HIS A 143 -7.01 5.31 -25.87
N PRO A 144 -6.48 4.18 -26.30
CA PRO A 144 -5.75 4.09 -27.55
C PRO A 144 -6.61 4.35 -28.80
N HIS A 145 -7.94 4.39 -28.66
CA HIS A 145 -8.81 4.80 -29.76
C HIS A 145 -8.53 6.24 -30.26
N ARG A 146 -8.10 7.17 -29.40
CA ARG A 146 -7.62 8.49 -29.83
C ARG A 146 -6.30 8.43 -30.60
N LEU A 147 -5.59 7.33 -30.47
CA LEU A 147 -4.33 7.08 -31.15
C LEU A 147 -4.52 6.40 -32.52
N ASN A 148 -5.78 6.26 -32.95
CA ASN A 148 -6.17 5.75 -34.27
C ASN A 148 -5.58 4.39 -34.66
N GLY A 149 -5.42 3.48 -33.66
CA GLY A 149 -4.96 2.10 -33.89
C GLY A 149 -3.52 1.99 -34.37
N ARG A 150 -2.68 3.00 -34.18
CA ARG A 150 -1.27 2.96 -34.56
C ARG A 150 -0.50 1.92 -33.71
N SER A 151 0.41 1.22 -34.39
CA SER A 151 1.24 0.20 -33.76
C SER A 151 2.44 0.76 -32.98
N ALA A 152 2.82 2.01 -33.23
CA ALA A 152 3.89 2.71 -32.55
C ALA A 152 3.39 4.09 -32.12
N VAL A 153 3.48 4.40 -30.83
CA VAL A 153 3.01 5.65 -30.22
C VAL A 153 4.04 6.10 -29.21
N GLY A 154 4.42 7.35 -29.22
CA GLY A 154 5.38 7.92 -28.28
C GLY A 154 4.76 8.30 -26.94
N ALA A 155 5.60 8.61 -25.97
CA ALA A 155 5.18 8.98 -24.62
C ALA A 155 4.41 10.30 -24.60
N LEU A 156 4.90 11.36 -25.29
CA LEU A 156 4.22 12.65 -25.40
C LEU A 156 2.93 12.53 -26.18
N GLU A 157 2.99 11.82 -27.30
CA GLU A 157 1.83 11.58 -28.14
C GLU A 157 0.73 10.84 -27.36
N SER A 158 1.08 9.80 -26.61
CA SER A 158 0.13 9.06 -25.78
C SER A 158 -0.48 9.93 -24.67
N LEU A 159 0.30 10.84 -24.09
CA LEU A 159 -0.17 11.76 -23.07
C LEU A 159 -1.13 12.79 -23.68
N ALA A 160 -0.79 13.39 -24.81
CA ALA A 160 -1.66 14.35 -25.51
C ALA A 160 -2.98 13.70 -25.97
N GLY A 161 -2.96 12.40 -26.31
CA GLY A 161 -4.14 11.63 -26.69
C GLY A 161 -4.92 10.98 -25.57
N ALA A 162 -4.49 11.10 -24.31
CA ALA A 162 -5.01 10.31 -23.20
C ALA A 162 -6.46 10.64 -22.79
N ARG A 163 -6.92 11.88 -23.03
CA ARG A 163 -8.30 12.29 -22.70
C ARG A 163 -9.16 12.39 -23.95
N PRO A 164 -10.30 11.67 -23.99
CA PRO A 164 -11.18 11.70 -25.15
C PRO A 164 -12.05 12.95 -25.23
N VAL A 165 -12.36 13.59 -24.11
CA VAL A 165 -13.34 14.71 -24.03
C VAL A 165 -12.72 16.07 -23.74
N ASP A 166 -11.54 16.11 -23.16
CA ASP A 166 -10.82 17.36 -22.84
C ASP A 166 -9.32 17.21 -23.06
N ASP A 167 -8.63 18.32 -23.09
CA ASP A 167 -7.19 18.37 -23.30
C ASP A 167 -6.43 18.23 -21.98
N VAL A 168 -5.18 17.82 -22.07
CA VAL A 168 -4.29 17.66 -20.93
C VAL A 168 -3.52 18.95 -20.68
N LEU A 169 -3.80 19.62 -19.56
CA LEU A 169 -3.02 20.75 -19.09
C LEU A 169 -1.79 20.24 -18.32
N VAL A 170 -0.63 20.81 -18.62
CA VAL A 170 0.64 20.36 -18.06
C VAL A 170 1.55 21.50 -17.62
N ARG A 171 2.34 21.20 -16.59
CA ARG A 171 3.51 21.98 -16.20
C ARG A 171 4.76 21.32 -16.79
N LEU A 172 5.51 22.10 -17.59
CA LEU A 172 6.77 21.66 -18.17
C LEU A 172 7.92 22.00 -17.23
N THR A 173 8.95 21.15 -17.22
CA THR A 173 10.17 21.34 -16.47
C THR A 173 11.38 21.03 -17.34
N GLY A 174 12.53 21.70 -17.11
CA GLY A 174 13.73 21.50 -17.91
C GLY A 174 13.54 21.91 -19.37
N VAL A 175 12.79 23.00 -19.62
CA VAL A 175 12.46 23.46 -20.96
C VAL A 175 13.66 24.17 -21.59
N ASN A 176 14.06 23.72 -22.78
CA ASN A 176 14.97 24.44 -23.67
C ASN A 176 14.22 24.82 -24.94
N ILE A 177 14.63 25.94 -25.55
CA ILE A 177 14.06 26.46 -26.77
C ILE A 177 15.09 26.32 -27.87
N ASP A 178 14.80 25.48 -28.85
CA ASP A 178 15.65 25.28 -30.01
C ASP A 178 15.11 26.10 -31.18
N THR A 179 15.90 27.05 -31.63
CA THR A 179 15.64 27.81 -32.84
C THR A 179 16.45 27.22 -33.98
N GLU A 180 15.90 26.21 -34.66
CA GLU A 180 16.54 25.72 -35.89
C GLU A 180 16.69 26.86 -36.92
N THR A 181 17.93 27.04 -37.44
CA THR A 181 18.22 27.98 -38.54
C THR A 181 17.41 27.57 -39.78
N GLY A 182 16.30 28.28 -40.02
CA GLY A 182 15.39 28.03 -41.13
C GLY A 182 13.97 27.58 -40.77
N SER A 183 13.65 27.31 -39.50
CA SER A 183 12.29 27.02 -39.03
C SER A 183 11.57 28.31 -38.66
N GLN A 184 10.32 28.48 -39.12
CA GLN A 184 9.51 29.66 -38.80
C GLN A 184 8.99 29.68 -37.35
N SER A 185 9.13 28.57 -36.60
CA SER A 185 8.65 28.47 -35.23
C SER A 185 9.65 27.70 -34.35
N PRO A 186 9.93 28.17 -33.12
CA PRO A 186 10.82 27.48 -32.23
C PRO A 186 10.22 26.13 -31.78
N ILE A 187 11.12 25.16 -31.47
CA ILE A 187 10.76 23.87 -30.91
C ILE A 187 11.11 23.87 -29.40
N LEU A 188 10.18 23.45 -28.56
CA LEU A 188 10.45 23.24 -27.16
C LEU A 188 10.95 21.82 -26.92
N THR A 189 12.04 21.68 -26.14
CA THR A 189 12.55 20.38 -25.73
C THR A 189 12.55 20.23 -24.21
N ILE A 190 12.22 19.04 -23.72
CA ILE A 190 12.13 18.72 -22.30
C ILE A 190 12.98 17.49 -21.93
N ASP A 191 13.43 17.43 -20.69
CA ASP A 191 14.26 16.34 -20.18
C ASP A 191 13.45 15.22 -19.48
N ARG A 192 12.17 15.47 -19.14
CA ARG A 192 11.29 14.55 -18.44
C ARG A 192 9.83 14.76 -18.81
N GLU A 193 9.00 13.73 -18.54
CA GLU A 193 7.57 13.79 -18.81
C GLU A 193 6.91 14.97 -18.07
N PRO A 194 6.04 15.73 -18.77
CA PRO A 194 5.30 16.82 -18.16
C PRO A 194 4.44 16.41 -16.98
N ILE A 195 4.25 17.30 -16.01
CA ILE A 195 3.38 17.07 -14.87
C ILE A 195 1.98 17.55 -15.23
N GLN A 196 1.00 16.65 -15.16
CA GLN A 196 -0.40 17.03 -15.35
C GLN A 196 -0.85 17.92 -14.19
N ILE A 197 -1.48 19.05 -14.51
CA ILE A 197 -1.98 20.03 -13.56
C ILE A 197 -3.44 20.36 -13.82
N THR A 198 -4.08 21.05 -12.88
CA THR A 198 -5.46 21.53 -12.99
C THR A 198 -5.49 23.04 -12.77
N GLY A 199 -6.05 23.76 -13.75
CA GLY A 199 -6.08 25.22 -13.76
C GLY A 199 -4.72 25.86 -14.05
N THR A 200 -4.72 26.97 -14.72
CA THR A 200 -3.50 27.75 -15.01
C THR A 200 -3.09 28.65 -13.85
N LEU A 201 -4.05 28.96 -12.97
CA LEU A 201 -3.88 29.84 -11.82
C LEU A 201 -4.15 29.11 -10.50
N THR A 202 -3.50 29.56 -9.45
CA THR A 202 -3.76 29.14 -8.08
C THR A 202 -3.92 30.37 -7.17
N GLY A 203 -4.82 30.28 -6.19
CA GLY A 203 -5.03 31.27 -5.15
C GLY A 203 -5.04 30.64 -3.77
N LEU A 204 -4.78 31.41 -2.72
CA LEU A 204 -4.91 31.00 -1.33
C LEU A 204 -6.01 31.81 -0.66
N VAL A 205 -7.09 31.13 -0.24
CA VAL A 205 -8.31 31.79 0.23
C VAL A 205 -8.89 31.12 1.48
N LYS A 206 -9.68 31.91 2.22
CA LYS A 206 -10.62 31.43 3.24
C LYS A 206 -12.03 31.52 2.68
N MET A 207 -12.80 30.42 2.76
CA MET A 207 -14.21 30.42 2.39
C MET A 207 -15.00 31.17 3.46
N LEU A 208 -15.72 32.23 3.08
CA LEU A 208 -16.57 33.02 3.97
C LEU A 208 -17.99 32.48 4.03
N GLY A 209 -18.53 32.05 2.89
CA GLY A 209 -19.86 31.50 2.80
C GLY A 209 -20.36 31.39 1.37
N ALA A 210 -21.45 30.66 1.19
CA ALA A 210 -22.15 30.57 -0.09
C ALA A 210 -22.97 31.83 -0.36
N ASP A 211 -22.93 32.35 -1.58
CA ASP A 211 -23.79 33.47 -2.03
C ASP A 211 -25.16 32.89 -2.43
N HIS A 212 -26.13 32.97 -1.52
CA HIS A 212 -27.47 32.44 -1.72
C HIS A 212 -28.30 33.21 -2.77
N LEU A 213 -27.91 34.45 -3.12
CA LEU A 213 -28.64 35.27 -4.10
C LEU A 213 -28.38 34.79 -5.53
N ARG A 214 -27.26 34.14 -5.78
CA ARG A 214 -26.83 33.70 -7.12
C ARG A 214 -26.95 32.17 -7.31
N GLN A 215 -27.49 31.44 -6.33
CA GLN A 215 -27.63 30.00 -6.48
C GLN A 215 -28.75 29.67 -7.50
N PRO A 216 -28.61 28.57 -8.25
CA PRO A 216 -29.67 28.14 -9.12
C PRO A 216 -30.94 27.81 -8.32
N ALA A 217 -32.10 28.06 -8.88
CA ALA A 217 -33.39 27.69 -8.27
C ALA A 217 -33.39 26.20 -7.95
N CYS A 218 -33.62 25.87 -6.72
CA CYS A 218 -33.57 24.51 -6.22
C CYS A 218 -34.88 24.13 -5.52
N THR A 219 -35.45 23.03 -5.97
CA THR A 219 -36.71 22.49 -5.41
C THR A 219 -36.50 21.56 -4.22
N ASP A 220 -35.27 21.03 -4.04
CA ASP A 220 -34.94 20.11 -2.96
C ASP A 220 -33.79 20.69 -2.11
N ALA A 221 -34.16 21.30 -0.97
CA ALA A 221 -33.20 21.93 -0.05
C ALA A 221 -32.11 20.97 0.46
N LYS A 222 -32.33 19.65 0.39
CA LYS A 222 -31.37 18.64 0.82
C LYS A 222 -30.23 18.47 -0.18
N PHE A 223 -30.44 18.75 -1.46
CA PHE A 223 -29.51 18.51 -2.55
C PHE A 223 -29.19 19.75 -3.38
N CYS A 224 -29.55 20.94 -2.90
CA CYS A 224 -29.24 22.17 -3.59
C CYS A 224 -27.75 22.38 -3.73
N PRO A 225 -27.20 22.50 -4.95
CA PRO A 225 -25.80 22.82 -5.15
C PRO A 225 -25.51 24.26 -4.77
N HIS A 226 -24.45 24.46 -4.01
CA HIS A 226 -23.87 25.78 -3.82
C HIS A 226 -22.72 25.91 -4.81
N GLU A 227 -22.80 26.85 -5.74
CA GLU A 227 -21.76 27.07 -6.75
C GLU A 227 -21.01 28.37 -6.58
N TYR A 228 -21.61 29.37 -5.96
CA TYR A 228 -21.00 30.69 -5.79
C TYR A 228 -20.64 30.92 -4.33
N PHE A 229 -19.39 31.28 -4.08
CA PHE A 229 -18.84 31.48 -2.75
C PHE A 229 -18.12 32.81 -2.65
N GLN A 230 -18.34 33.52 -1.55
CA GLN A 230 -17.47 34.63 -1.17
C GLN A 230 -16.23 34.07 -0.48
N VAL A 231 -15.07 34.52 -0.92
CA VAL A 231 -13.77 34.14 -0.36
C VAL A 231 -12.97 35.37 0.00
N GLN A 232 -12.09 35.22 0.99
CA GLN A 232 -11.13 36.25 1.37
C GLN A 232 -9.71 35.76 1.09
N HIS A 233 -8.96 36.54 0.34
CA HIS A 233 -7.61 36.20 -0.06
C HIS A 233 -6.61 36.35 1.09
N TYR A 234 -5.57 35.52 1.06
CA TYR A 234 -4.45 35.60 1.98
C TYR A 234 -3.56 36.78 1.63
N ASN A 235 -3.22 37.56 2.64
CA ASN A 235 -2.31 38.70 2.54
C ASN A 235 -0.94 38.36 3.15
N LEU A 236 0.08 38.32 2.32
CA LEU A 236 1.44 37.96 2.76
C LEU A 236 2.02 38.99 3.75
N THR A 237 1.61 40.24 3.64
CA THR A 237 2.14 41.32 4.51
C THR A 237 1.66 41.19 5.95
N THR A 238 0.38 40.82 6.13
CA THR A 238 -0.23 40.63 7.45
C THR A 238 -0.18 39.18 7.93
N GLU A 239 0.26 38.27 7.06
CA GLU A 239 0.24 36.83 7.26
C GLU A 239 -1.15 36.27 7.63
N ASN A 240 -2.21 36.93 7.14
CA ASN A 240 -3.58 36.61 7.50
C ASN A 240 -4.53 36.63 6.29
N PHE A 241 -5.76 36.15 6.46
CA PHE A 241 -6.84 36.26 5.50
C PHE A 241 -7.61 37.57 5.70
N ASP A 242 -6.98 38.67 5.34
CA ASP A 242 -7.54 40.02 5.38
C ASP A 242 -7.38 40.77 4.04
N GLY A 243 -7.02 40.02 2.99
CA GLY A 243 -6.95 40.52 1.63
C GLY A 243 -8.34 40.80 1.01
N GLU A 244 -8.38 41.01 -0.28
CA GLU A 244 -9.59 41.27 -1.04
C GLU A 244 -10.64 40.17 -0.86
N VAL A 245 -11.92 40.59 -0.76
CA VAL A 245 -13.05 39.67 -0.80
C VAL A 245 -13.53 39.53 -2.23
N GLU A 246 -13.53 38.32 -2.74
CA GLU A 246 -13.89 38.01 -4.12
C GLU A 246 -15.03 36.98 -4.17
N LEU A 247 -15.90 37.11 -5.18
CA LEU A 247 -16.86 36.06 -5.53
C LEU A 247 -16.21 35.10 -6.51
N ILE A 248 -16.24 33.80 -6.17
CA ILE A 248 -15.73 32.74 -7.04
C ILE A 248 -16.83 31.69 -7.33
N ARG A 249 -16.64 30.91 -8.38
CA ARG A 249 -17.50 29.78 -8.68
C ARG A 249 -16.78 28.48 -8.40
N ILE A 250 -17.41 27.59 -7.62
CA ILE A 250 -16.99 26.21 -7.38
C ILE A 250 -18.07 25.30 -7.96
N PRO A 251 -17.93 24.82 -9.21
CA PRO A 251 -18.96 24.05 -9.89
C PRO A 251 -19.34 22.79 -9.12
N GLN A 252 -20.64 22.53 -9.00
CA GLN A 252 -21.11 21.24 -8.52
C GLN A 252 -20.93 20.19 -9.61
N VAL A 253 -20.26 19.10 -9.26
CA VAL A 253 -20.03 17.99 -10.19
C VAL A 253 -21.30 17.14 -10.28
N PRO A 254 -21.84 16.90 -11.50
CA PRO A 254 -23.00 16.06 -11.68
C PRO A 254 -22.72 14.61 -11.26
N ALA A 255 -23.76 13.90 -10.82
CA ALA A 255 -23.66 12.49 -10.50
C ALA A 255 -23.10 11.69 -11.69
N LYS A 256 -22.19 10.78 -11.42
CA LYS A 256 -21.69 9.84 -12.43
C LYS A 256 -22.81 8.91 -12.90
N LYS A 257 -22.69 8.28 -14.08
CA LYS A 257 -23.64 7.28 -14.58
C LYS A 257 -23.89 6.14 -13.60
N SER A 258 -22.97 5.87 -12.68
CA SER A 258 -23.12 4.93 -11.57
C SER A 258 -24.04 5.41 -10.44
N GLY A 259 -24.56 6.65 -10.51
CA GLY A 259 -25.33 7.28 -9.44
C GLY A 259 -24.47 7.86 -8.30
N LEU A 260 -23.17 7.67 -8.35
CA LEU A 260 -22.25 8.15 -7.32
C LEU A 260 -22.00 9.64 -7.49
N LEU A 261 -22.38 10.44 -6.51
CA LEU A 261 -22.02 11.85 -6.47
C LEU A 261 -20.50 11.97 -6.22
N ALA A 262 -19.79 12.66 -7.10
CA ALA A 262 -18.35 12.82 -6.95
C ALA A 262 -18.01 13.65 -5.72
N SER A 263 -18.63 14.82 -5.56
CA SER A 263 -18.47 15.68 -4.39
C SER A 263 -19.68 16.63 -4.29
N THR A 264 -19.84 17.25 -3.13
CA THR A 264 -20.74 18.38 -2.95
C THR A 264 -19.98 19.55 -2.37
N ASN A 265 -20.35 20.76 -2.77
CA ASN A 265 -19.80 22.01 -2.23
C ASN A 265 -20.60 22.53 -1.03
N ARG A 266 -21.57 21.75 -0.56
CA ARG A 266 -22.43 22.10 0.55
C ARG A 266 -21.63 22.25 1.84
N ASP A 267 -21.85 23.33 2.56
CA ASP A 267 -21.19 23.64 3.84
C ASP A 267 -19.64 23.63 3.76
N LEU A 268 -19.06 23.95 2.59
CA LEU A 268 -17.61 23.93 2.39
C LEU A 268 -16.91 24.95 3.30
N GLU A 269 -17.56 26.09 3.58
CA GLU A 269 -17.08 27.13 4.48
C GLU A 269 -16.96 26.64 5.95
N ARG A 270 -17.68 25.57 6.31
CA ARG A 270 -17.65 24.94 7.64
C ARG A 270 -16.72 23.75 7.72
N SER A 271 -16.05 23.39 6.61
CA SER A 271 -15.16 22.24 6.59
C SER A 271 -14.01 22.42 7.58
N PRO A 272 -13.83 21.50 8.57
CA PRO A 272 -12.71 21.58 9.51
C PRO A 272 -11.35 21.62 8.83
N SER A 273 -11.22 20.93 7.71
CA SER A 273 -9.99 20.85 6.94
C SER A 273 -9.61 22.16 6.25
N GLY A 274 -10.59 23.04 6.01
CA GLY A 274 -10.36 24.36 5.42
C GLY A 274 -10.22 25.50 6.45
N SER A 275 -10.20 25.20 7.74
CA SER A 275 -10.11 26.20 8.80
C SER A 275 -8.88 27.11 8.70
N GLN A 276 -7.78 26.59 8.14
CA GLN A 276 -6.54 27.32 7.89
C GLN A 276 -6.42 27.81 6.43
N GLY A 277 -7.49 27.80 5.65
CA GLY A 277 -7.54 28.19 4.25
C GLY A 277 -7.45 27.06 3.25
N TRP A 278 -7.74 27.42 2.01
CA TRP A 278 -7.74 26.52 0.87
C TRP A 278 -6.82 27.09 -0.23
N TYR A 279 -5.97 26.28 -0.81
CA TYR A 279 -5.48 26.51 -2.14
C TYR A 279 -6.59 26.16 -3.13
N ILE A 280 -6.91 27.11 -4.03
CA ILE A 280 -7.86 26.93 -5.12
C ILE A 280 -7.12 26.99 -6.44
N TYR A 281 -7.45 26.09 -7.34
CA TYR A 281 -6.84 25.98 -8.67
C TYR A 281 -7.93 26.10 -9.71
N GLY A 282 -7.70 26.90 -10.75
CA GLY A 282 -8.71 27.14 -11.77
C GLY A 282 -8.27 28.19 -12.77
N ASP A 283 -9.26 28.76 -13.42
CA ASP A 283 -9.06 29.77 -14.45
C ASP A 283 -10.15 30.86 -14.35
N ARG A 284 -9.90 32.07 -14.92
CA ARG A 284 -10.93 33.06 -15.06
C ARG A 284 -11.76 32.77 -16.32
N ASP A 285 -13.08 32.80 -16.17
CA ASP A 285 -13.98 32.75 -17.32
C ASP A 285 -13.94 34.05 -18.16
N PRO A 286 -14.57 34.10 -19.33
CA PRO A 286 -14.60 35.28 -20.16
C PRO A 286 -15.22 36.51 -19.50
N GLN A 287 -15.98 36.34 -18.44
CA GLN A 287 -16.59 37.38 -17.61
C GLN A 287 -15.67 37.82 -16.46
N GLY A 288 -14.51 37.21 -16.32
CA GLY A 288 -13.52 37.50 -15.28
C GLY A 288 -13.77 36.80 -13.96
N LEU A 289 -14.83 36.00 -13.83
CA LEU A 289 -15.12 35.22 -12.62
C LEU A 289 -14.16 34.02 -12.50
N PHE A 290 -13.50 33.90 -11.35
CA PHE A 290 -12.64 32.75 -11.11
C PHE A 290 -13.46 31.49 -10.90
N THR A 291 -13.25 30.49 -11.76
CA THR A 291 -13.92 29.18 -11.71
C THR A 291 -12.93 28.12 -11.22
N VAL A 292 -13.25 27.54 -10.09
CA VAL A 292 -12.41 26.54 -9.41
C VAL A 292 -12.56 25.18 -10.09
N ALA A 293 -11.45 24.52 -10.36
CA ALA A 293 -11.38 23.17 -10.89
C ALA A 293 -10.81 22.17 -9.87
N ALA A 294 -10.01 22.63 -8.89
CA ALA A 294 -9.49 21.79 -7.82
C ALA A 294 -9.35 22.58 -6.50
N LEU A 295 -9.42 21.84 -5.37
CA LEU A 295 -9.29 22.34 -4.02
C LEU A 295 -8.21 21.56 -3.26
N GLN A 296 -7.45 22.27 -2.40
CA GLN A 296 -6.46 21.65 -1.51
C GLN A 296 -6.47 22.32 -0.14
N PRO A 297 -6.66 21.59 0.96
CA PRO A 297 -6.53 22.17 2.30
C PRO A 297 -5.08 22.64 2.54
N ARG A 298 -4.89 23.90 2.91
CA ARG A 298 -3.55 24.46 3.18
C ARG A 298 -2.80 23.66 4.26
N SER A 299 -3.48 23.29 5.33
CA SER A 299 -2.88 22.61 6.46
C SER A 299 -2.35 21.23 6.15
N LEU A 300 -2.83 20.55 5.08
CA LEU A 300 -2.47 19.17 4.79
C LEU A 300 -0.99 19.00 4.45
N LEU A 301 -0.41 19.96 3.75
CA LEU A 301 0.99 19.88 3.28
C LEU A 301 1.96 20.69 4.15
N ALA A 302 1.49 21.29 5.24
CA ALA A 302 2.31 22.01 6.20
C ALA A 302 3.27 21.06 6.95
N LEU A 303 4.43 21.56 7.35
CA LEU A 303 5.43 20.78 8.10
C LEU A 303 5.17 20.72 9.62
N THR A 304 3.94 20.95 10.04
CA THR A 304 3.53 20.95 11.45
C THR A 304 2.59 19.78 11.74
N PRO A 305 3.13 18.61 12.12
CA PRO A 305 2.30 17.44 12.39
C PRO A 305 1.45 17.66 13.63
N GLN A 306 0.24 17.12 13.65
CA GLN A 306 -0.65 17.13 14.81
C GLN A 306 -0.15 16.22 15.94
N ARG A 307 0.59 15.16 15.58
CA ARG A 307 1.15 14.19 16.51
C ARG A 307 2.49 13.67 16.02
N GLU A 308 3.45 13.59 16.93
CA GLU A 308 4.74 12.90 16.68
C GLU A 308 4.80 11.61 17.52
N ILE A 309 5.32 10.54 16.93
CA ILE A 309 5.54 9.25 17.58
C ILE A 309 7.03 8.90 17.48
N VAL A 310 7.67 8.77 18.64
CA VAL A 310 9.11 8.49 18.74
C VAL A 310 9.36 7.01 19.02
N ASP A 311 8.60 6.45 19.97
CA ASP A 311 8.74 5.08 20.43
C ASP A 311 8.44 4.06 19.34
N ILE A 312 9.25 3.01 19.21
CA ILE A 312 9.14 2.04 18.14
C ILE A 312 7.88 1.16 18.25
N ASP A 313 7.54 0.76 19.48
CA ASP A 313 6.35 -0.06 19.73
C ASP A 313 5.07 0.75 19.46
N ALA A 314 5.07 2.03 19.82
CA ALA A 314 3.97 2.95 19.53
C ALA A 314 3.81 3.20 18.02
N LYS A 315 4.90 3.20 17.23
CA LYS A 315 4.85 3.28 15.77
C LYS A 315 4.19 2.04 15.16
N PHE A 316 4.55 0.85 15.65
CA PHE A 316 3.93 -0.39 15.19
C PHE A 316 2.46 -0.48 15.62
N ASP A 317 2.12 -0.08 16.83
CA ASP A 317 0.73 -0.02 17.29
C ASP A 317 -0.10 0.94 16.41
N TYR A 318 0.48 2.10 16.04
CA TYR A 318 -0.19 3.01 15.11
C TYR A 318 -0.45 2.35 13.74
N LEU A 319 0.55 1.70 13.13
CA LEU A 319 0.40 1.02 11.85
C LEU A 319 -0.64 -0.11 11.90
N ASP A 320 -0.60 -0.92 12.96
CA ASP A 320 -1.42 -2.11 13.05
C ASP A 320 -2.86 -1.83 13.48
N ARG A 321 -3.09 -0.80 14.31
CA ARG A 321 -4.37 -0.57 14.96
C ARG A 321 -5.00 0.80 14.74
N GLN A 322 -4.19 1.88 14.56
CA GLN A 322 -4.71 3.25 14.60
C GLN A 322 -4.85 3.88 13.22
N HIS A 323 -3.95 3.59 12.28
CA HIS A 323 -3.82 4.31 11.00
C HIS A 323 -5.14 4.42 10.22
N TRP A 324 -5.91 3.35 10.11
CA TRP A 324 -7.19 3.33 9.43
C TRP A 324 -8.40 3.16 10.38
N GLN A 325 -8.17 3.29 11.69
CA GLN A 325 -9.22 3.16 12.68
C GLN A 325 -10.17 4.35 12.62
N ASN A 326 -11.45 4.10 12.90
CA ASN A 326 -12.49 5.12 12.96
C ASN A 326 -12.61 5.97 11.67
N THR A 327 -12.26 5.41 10.52
CA THR A 327 -12.35 6.08 9.23
C THR A 327 -13.71 6.73 8.99
N PRO A 328 -14.87 6.06 9.22
CA PRO A 328 -16.19 6.70 9.04
C PRO A 328 -16.42 7.90 9.98
N GLN A 329 -15.95 7.85 11.23
CA GLN A 329 -16.12 8.91 12.23
C GLN A 329 -15.21 10.13 11.96
N ASN A 330 -14.20 9.93 11.14
CA ASN A 330 -13.28 10.99 10.74
C ASN A 330 -13.72 11.75 9.48
N LYS A 331 -14.89 11.47 8.95
CA LYS A 331 -15.43 12.15 7.78
C LYS A 331 -15.28 13.68 7.87
N GLY A 332 -14.80 14.31 6.79
CA GLY A 332 -14.56 15.74 6.69
C GLY A 332 -13.27 16.24 7.35
N LYS A 333 -12.53 15.37 8.04
CA LYS A 333 -11.29 15.72 8.74
C LYS A 333 -10.06 15.32 7.94
N LEU A 334 -8.95 15.93 8.31
CA LEU A 334 -7.61 15.48 7.95
C LEU A 334 -6.79 15.19 9.22
N SER A 335 -5.78 14.36 9.09
CA SER A 335 -4.82 14.13 10.16
C SER A 335 -3.39 14.02 9.64
N GLN A 336 -2.45 14.54 10.44
CA GLN A 336 -1.02 14.45 10.19
C GLN A 336 -0.35 13.80 11.39
N VAL A 337 0.29 12.65 11.17
CA VAL A 337 1.09 11.96 12.18
C VAL A 337 2.49 11.78 11.63
N LYS A 338 3.50 12.06 12.44
CA LYS A 338 4.90 11.91 12.06
C LYS A 338 5.59 10.87 12.94
N PHE A 339 6.19 9.87 12.33
CA PHE A 339 7.16 9.00 12.99
C PHE A 339 8.52 9.69 12.95
N VAL A 340 9.08 9.94 14.11
CA VAL A 340 10.42 10.52 14.22
C VAL A 340 11.44 9.40 13.98
N GLY A 341 12.36 9.62 13.03
CA GLY A 341 13.42 8.66 12.72
C GLY A 341 14.38 8.45 13.88
N MET A 342 15.08 7.31 13.92
CA MET A 342 16.07 6.99 14.95
C MET A 342 17.45 7.61 14.70
N SER A 343 17.68 8.22 13.56
CA SER A 343 18.95 8.88 13.26
C SER A 343 19.17 10.09 14.16
N THR A 344 20.34 10.16 14.80
CA THR A 344 20.82 11.34 15.53
C THR A 344 20.94 12.60 14.64
N GLN A 345 20.77 12.45 13.34
CA GLN A 345 20.63 13.51 12.34
C GLN A 345 19.15 13.69 11.95
N THR A 346 18.25 13.78 12.91
CA THR A 346 16.87 14.26 12.63
C THR A 346 16.95 15.75 12.31
N HIS A 347 17.40 16.04 11.09
CA HIS A 347 17.25 17.39 10.56
C HIS A 347 15.76 17.66 10.40
N PRO A 348 15.23 18.79 10.88
CA PRO A 348 13.89 19.22 10.53
C PRO A 348 13.80 19.21 9.00
N ALA A 349 12.65 18.87 8.45
CA ALA A 349 12.45 18.91 7.01
C ALA A 349 12.73 20.35 6.53
N THR A 350 13.85 20.53 5.84
CA THR A 350 14.32 21.81 5.30
C THR A 350 13.99 21.89 3.82
N LEU A 351 14.08 23.09 3.25
CA LEU A 351 13.94 23.29 1.81
C LEU A 351 14.82 22.31 1.04
N GLY A 352 14.26 21.66 0.03
CA GLY A 352 14.93 20.64 -0.76
C GLY A 352 14.92 19.23 -0.16
N THR A 353 14.41 19.02 1.07
CA THR A 353 14.19 17.67 1.61
C THR A 353 13.27 16.90 0.70
N ARG A 354 13.68 15.69 0.30
CA ARG A 354 12.89 14.78 -0.55
C ARG A 354 12.31 13.62 0.24
N ALA A 355 11.16 13.13 -0.18
CA ALA A 355 10.54 11.94 0.37
C ALA A 355 9.97 11.05 -0.75
N LEU A 356 10.01 9.74 -0.51
CA LEU A 356 9.23 8.78 -1.27
C LEU A 356 7.77 8.85 -0.80
N VAL A 357 6.83 8.98 -1.71
CA VAL A 357 5.40 8.95 -1.40
C VAL A 357 4.84 7.57 -1.70
N ILE A 358 4.08 7.03 -0.75
CA ILE A 358 3.27 5.83 -0.95
C ILE A 358 1.81 6.21 -0.71
N HIS A 359 1.05 6.20 -1.79
CA HIS A 359 -0.34 6.58 -1.80
C HIS A 359 -1.26 5.36 -1.71
N SER A 360 -2.33 5.47 -0.92
CA SER A 360 -3.44 4.53 -0.94
C SER A 360 -4.75 5.24 -0.63
N PHE A 361 -5.85 4.79 -1.23
CA PHE A 361 -7.18 5.24 -0.85
C PHE A 361 -8.13 4.06 -0.61
N GLY A 362 -9.19 4.30 0.16
CA GLY A 362 -10.25 3.34 0.46
C GLY A 362 -11.49 3.49 -0.42
N GLY A 363 -12.62 3.07 0.12
CA GLY A 363 -13.91 3.04 -0.55
C GLY A 363 -14.89 4.11 -0.08
N ILE A 364 -16.04 4.13 -0.73
CA ILE A 364 -17.19 4.97 -0.41
C ILE A 364 -18.30 4.08 0.13
N GLY A 365 -18.71 4.28 1.37
CA GLY A 365 -19.84 3.59 1.99
C GLY A 365 -21.12 4.43 1.94
N GLY A 366 -22.21 3.82 2.40
CA GLY A 366 -23.51 4.46 2.46
C GLY A 366 -24.48 3.96 1.37
N LYS A 367 -25.62 4.65 1.22
CA LYS A 367 -26.69 4.23 0.30
C LYS A 367 -26.24 4.21 -1.18
N THR A 368 -25.35 5.13 -1.51
CA THR A 368 -24.79 5.30 -2.86
C THR A 368 -23.32 4.94 -2.92
N GLY A 369 -22.90 4.05 -2.02
CA GLY A 369 -21.51 3.61 -1.89
C GLY A 369 -21.03 2.77 -3.07
N ASP A 370 -19.72 2.53 -3.12
CA ASP A 370 -19.16 1.54 -4.04
C ASP A 370 -19.78 0.18 -3.75
N PRO A 371 -20.13 -0.61 -4.77
CA PRO A 371 -20.45 -2.00 -4.53
C PRO A 371 -19.24 -2.65 -3.87
N ALA A 372 -19.45 -3.31 -2.74
CA ALA A 372 -18.42 -4.11 -2.13
C ALA A 372 -18.07 -5.25 -3.09
N ASP A 373 -16.83 -5.27 -3.54
CA ASP A 373 -16.29 -6.38 -4.28
C ASP A 373 -16.36 -7.66 -3.43
N ILE A 374 -15.95 -8.78 -3.98
CA ILE A 374 -16.02 -10.10 -3.37
C ILE A 374 -15.85 -10.03 -1.83
N TRP A 375 -16.85 -10.49 -1.08
CA TRP A 375 -16.84 -10.62 0.39
C TRP A 375 -16.63 -9.30 1.15
N GLN A 376 -17.23 -8.21 0.72
CA GLN A 376 -17.09 -6.88 1.32
C GLN A 376 -15.65 -6.33 1.28
N THR A 377 -14.86 -6.77 0.33
CA THR A 377 -13.50 -6.29 0.14
C THR A 377 -13.52 -4.91 -0.51
N ILE A 378 -12.90 -3.94 0.12
CA ILE A 378 -12.63 -2.62 -0.44
C ILE A 378 -11.19 -2.63 -0.91
N THR A 379 -10.96 -2.78 -2.20
CA THR A 379 -9.62 -2.89 -2.77
C THR A 379 -8.87 -1.56 -2.72
N GLY A 380 -9.53 -0.46 -3.04
CA GLY A 380 -8.89 0.86 -3.11
C GLY A 380 -7.91 0.97 -4.28
N HIS A 381 -6.89 1.82 -4.10
CA HIS A 381 -5.84 2.06 -5.10
C HIS A 381 -4.47 2.25 -4.43
N PHE A 382 -3.41 2.11 -5.23
CA PHE A 382 -2.02 2.26 -4.80
C PHE A 382 -1.21 2.98 -5.86
N ALA A 383 -0.34 3.91 -5.44
CA ALA A 383 0.63 4.54 -6.31
C ALA A 383 1.89 4.94 -5.55
N TYR A 384 3.00 5.03 -6.27
CA TYR A 384 4.18 5.74 -5.79
C TYR A 384 4.16 7.20 -6.26
N GLY A 385 4.87 8.03 -5.52
CA GLY A 385 5.09 9.42 -5.86
C GLY A 385 6.36 9.94 -5.21
N MET A 386 6.57 11.24 -5.36
CA MET A 386 7.65 11.96 -4.71
C MET A 386 7.13 13.24 -4.08
N ALA A 387 7.69 13.58 -2.92
CA ALA A 387 7.47 14.86 -2.29
C ALA A 387 8.80 15.59 -2.13
N THR A 388 8.74 16.92 -2.21
CA THR A 388 9.87 17.78 -1.94
C THR A 388 9.39 18.95 -1.09
N VAL A 389 10.17 19.35 -0.10
CA VAL A 389 9.88 20.56 0.67
C VAL A 389 10.27 21.77 -0.17
N THR A 390 9.27 22.60 -0.47
CA THR A 390 9.43 23.83 -1.21
C THR A 390 8.89 25.01 -0.40
N ARG A 391 9.17 26.21 -0.85
CA ARG A 391 8.61 27.43 -0.25
C ARG A 391 7.26 27.75 -0.90
N SER A 392 6.22 27.88 -0.07
CA SER A 392 4.91 28.34 -0.56
C SER A 392 5.02 29.72 -1.22
N THR A 393 4.48 29.87 -2.42
CA THR A 393 4.46 31.13 -3.15
C THR A 393 3.55 32.19 -2.52
N PHE A 394 2.61 31.77 -1.67
CA PHE A 394 1.66 32.65 -0.97
C PHE A 394 2.11 33.04 0.43
N THR A 395 2.69 32.10 1.18
CA THR A 395 3.01 32.32 2.59
C THR A 395 4.50 32.43 2.87
N GLY A 396 5.35 32.07 1.90
CA GLY A 396 6.79 31.96 2.12
C GLY A 396 7.21 30.80 3.03
N ALA A 397 6.27 30.14 3.72
CA ALA A 397 6.57 29.03 4.62
C ALA A 397 6.98 27.77 3.84
N PRO A 398 7.80 26.91 4.42
CA PRO A 398 8.11 25.61 3.84
C PRO A 398 6.91 24.67 3.92
N GLU A 399 6.62 23.98 2.82
CA GLU A 399 5.52 23.00 2.70
C GLU A 399 5.91 21.84 1.77
N TRP A 400 5.21 20.72 1.89
CA TRP A 400 5.39 19.60 0.98
C TRP A 400 4.75 19.89 -0.38
N GLN A 401 5.52 19.75 -1.43
CA GLN A 401 5.00 19.65 -2.80
C GLN A 401 4.99 18.18 -3.18
N VAL A 402 3.81 17.63 -3.44
CA VAL A 402 3.60 16.20 -3.71
C VAL A 402 3.21 15.99 -5.16
N ALA A 403 3.83 15.00 -5.80
CA ALA A 403 3.45 14.54 -7.12
C ALA A 403 3.37 12.99 -7.14
N TYR A 404 2.35 12.48 -7.79
CA TYR A 404 2.10 11.04 -7.94
C TYR A 404 2.49 10.55 -9.33
N ASN A 405 2.99 9.33 -9.42
CA ASN A 405 3.22 8.63 -10.67
C ASN A 405 2.16 7.53 -10.80
N GLN A 406 1.11 7.81 -11.55
CA GLN A 406 0.03 6.86 -11.80
C GLN A 406 0.43 5.91 -12.92
N VAL A 407 0.70 4.66 -12.56
CA VAL A 407 1.02 3.61 -13.52
C VAL A 407 -0.26 3.02 -14.11
N TYR A 408 -1.27 2.86 -13.28
CA TYR A 408 -2.54 2.26 -13.66
C TYR A 408 -3.67 3.30 -13.65
N ALA A 409 -4.36 3.43 -14.79
CA ALA A 409 -5.56 4.25 -14.88
C ALA A 409 -6.49 3.69 -15.96
N HIS A 410 -7.77 3.73 -15.72
CA HIS A 410 -8.75 3.20 -16.64
C HIS A 410 -10.08 3.92 -16.46
N ASN A 411 -10.47 4.70 -17.24
CA ASN A 411 -11.77 5.24 -17.56
C ASN A 411 -11.66 6.66 -18.14
N PRO A 412 -12.59 7.05 -19.01
CA PRO A 412 -12.55 8.34 -19.68
C PRO A 412 -12.57 9.55 -18.75
N ASP A 413 -13.32 9.41 -17.64
CA ASP A 413 -13.52 10.50 -16.67
C ASP A 413 -12.57 10.42 -15.47
N GLY A 414 -11.67 9.42 -15.48
CA GLY A 414 -10.80 9.13 -14.36
C GLY A 414 -9.40 9.69 -14.50
N ILE A 415 -8.53 9.11 -13.71
CA ILE A 415 -7.10 9.39 -13.67
C ILE A 415 -6.46 8.83 -14.94
N ILE A 416 -5.61 9.59 -15.58
CA ILE A 416 -4.76 9.08 -16.67
C ILE A 416 -3.38 8.71 -16.13
N ALA A 417 -2.82 7.63 -16.66
CA ALA A 417 -1.46 7.21 -16.31
C ALA A 417 -0.46 8.33 -16.63
N GLY A 418 0.52 8.55 -15.75
CA GLY A 418 1.51 9.61 -15.86
C GLY A 418 1.72 10.35 -14.56
N LYS A 419 2.48 11.42 -14.60
CA LYS A 419 2.80 12.24 -13.45
C LYS A 419 1.74 13.31 -13.23
N GLN A 420 1.21 13.40 -12.00
CA GLN A 420 0.17 14.34 -11.60
C GLN A 420 0.57 15.03 -10.30
N ASP A 421 0.28 16.33 -10.17
CA ASP A 421 0.42 17.00 -8.89
C ASP A 421 -0.74 16.64 -7.94
N TRP A 422 -0.59 17.01 -6.67
CA TRP A 422 -1.57 16.71 -5.63
C TRP A 422 -2.97 17.24 -5.99
N ALA A 423 -3.06 18.49 -6.45
CA ALA A 423 -4.33 19.13 -6.75
C ALA A 423 -5.08 18.43 -7.89
N THR A 424 -4.37 18.01 -8.92
CA THR A 424 -4.95 17.30 -10.08
C THR A 424 -5.43 15.91 -9.69
N TYR A 425 -4.64 15.19 -8.89
CA TYR A 425 -4.96 13.81 -8.56
C TYR A 425 -6.02 13.69 -7.46
N LEU A 426 -5.90 14.47 -6.39
CA LEU A 426 -6.80 14.39 -5.24
C LEU A 426 -7.85 15.49 -5.23
N GLY A 427 -7.44 16.73 -5.48
CA GLY A 427 -8.25 17.92 -5.30
C GLY A 427 -9.20 18.24 -6.44
N HIS A 428 -9.03 17.63 -7.62
CA HIS A 428 -9.86 17.91 -8.81
C HIS A 428 -11.33 17.60 -8.54
N LEU A 429 -12.21 18.57 -8.73
CA LEU A 429 -13.62 18.46 -8.37
C LEU A 429 -14.33 17.30 -9.07
N GLN A 430 -14.03 17.09 -10.36
CA GLN A 430 -14.68 16.04 -11.16
C GLN A 430 -14.00 14.68 -11.04
N ARG A 431 -12.67 14.63 -10.92
CA ARG A 431 -11.87 13.39 -11.05
C ARG A 431 -11.13 12.99 -9.80
N GLY A 432 -10.94 13.95 -8.88
CA GLY A 432 -10.17 13.73 -7.65
C GLY A 432 -10.93 12.91 -6.60
N TRP A 433 -10.20 12.55 -5.58
CA TRP A 433 -10.67 11.65 -4.53
C TRP A 433 -10.91 12.34 -3.19
N LEU A 434 -10.47 13.60 -3.04
CA LEU A 434 -10.50 14.36 -1.79
C LEU A 434 -11.87 14.33 -1.09
N ALA A 435 -12.94 14.55 -1.84
CA ALA A 435 -14.29 14.63 -1.31
C ALA A 435 -15.06 13.29 -1.32
N THR A 436 -14.49 12.24 -1.89
CA THR A 436 -15.22 10.99 -2.11
C THR A 436 -14.63 9.78 -1.41
N ARG A 437 -13.32 9.75 -1.17
CA ARG A 437 -12.64 8.58 -0.61
C ARG A 437 -11.74 8.98 0.56
N PRO A 438 -11.53 8.10 1.53
CA PRO A 438 -10.45 8.28 2.50
C PRO A 438 -9.12 8.00 1.82
N VAL A 439 -8.14 8.87 2.05
CA VAL A 439 -6.81 8.81 1.45
C VAL A 439 -5.76 8.79 2.54
N ALA A 440 -4.70 8.01 2.35
CA ALA A 440 -3.49 8.03 3.15
C ALA A 440 -2.26 8.14 2.25
N ASP A 441 -1.51 9.23 2.42
CA ASP A 441 -0.20 9.44 1.82
C ASP A 441 0.88 9.29 2.88
N LEU A 442 1.82 8.38 2.64
CA LEU A 442 2.98 8.21 3.48
C LEU A 442 4.19 8.84 2.80
N LEU A 443 4.74 9.88 3.41
CA LEU A 443 5.95 10.55 2.93
C LEU A 443 7.15 10.05 3.73
N ILE A 444 7.97 9.22 3.11
CA ILE A 444 9.10 8.53 3.73
C ILE A 444 10.39 9.26 3.40
N SER A 445 10.99 9.87 4.41
CA SER A 445 12.34 10.44 4.33
C SER A 445 13.33 9.46 4.96
N TYR A 446 14.17 8.87 4.10
CA TYR A 446 15.18 7.89 4.49
C TYR A 446 16.45 8.13 3.65
N PRO A 447 17.54 8.62 4.25
CA PRO A 447 18.73 9.07 3.51
C PRO A 447 19.27 8.09 2.46
N PRO A 448 19.31 6.76 2.69
CA PRO A 448 19.72 5.82 1.65
C PRO A 448 18.89 5.87 0.36
N VAL A 449 17.63 6.29 0.44
CA VAL A 449 16.71 6.39 -0.72
C VAL A 449 16.61 7.84 -1.21
N THR A 450 16.58 8.81 -0.30
CA THR A 450 16.18 10.19 -0.62
C THR A 450 17.34 11.12 -0.93
N VAL A 451 18.56 10.73 -0.55
CA VAL A 451 19.76 11.52 -0.81
C VAL A 451 20.60 10.87 -1.92
N ASP A 452 20.99 11.69 -2.90
CA ASP A 452 21.79 11.20 -4.03
C ASP A 452 23.22 10.78 -3.60
N TYR A 453 23.83 9.95 -4.43
CA TYR A 453 25.20 9.47 -4.29
C TYR A 453 26.08 10.10 -5.35
N ASP A 454 27.37 10.33 -5.01
CA ASP A 454 28.40 10.77 -5.94
C ASP A 454 29.67 9.94 -5.71
N PHE A 455 29.90 8.97 -6.58
CA PHE A 455 31.06 8.08 -6.55
C PHE A 455 32.16 8.59 -7.46
N GLY A 456 32.86 9.66 -7.03
CA GLY A 456 33.95 10.25 -7.82
C GLY A 456 33.46 10.88 -9.15
N GLY A 457 32.36 11.61 -9.10
CA GLY A 457 31.73 12.27 -10.25
C GLY A 457 30.64 11.43 -10.94
N ILE A 458 30.47 10.16 -10.55
CA ILE A 458 29.37 9.32 -11.05
C ILE A 458 28.19 9.41 -10.08
N LYS A 459 27.14 10.10 -10.52
CA LYS A 459 25.96 10.33 -9.69
C LYS A 459 24.92 9.23 -9.81
N ILE A 460 24.36 8.80 -8.67
CA ILE A 460 23.24 7.86 -8.57
C ILE A 460 22.16 8.49 -7.70
N SER A 461 20.93 8.51 -8.20
CA SER A 461 19.75 8.97 -7.46
C SER A 461 18.69 7.88 -7.45
N PRO A 462 18.45 7.21 -6.31
CA PRO A 462 17.46 6.15 -6.24
C PRO A 462 16.04 6.62 -6.54
N LEU A 463 15.62 7.79 -6.01
CA LEU A 463 14.30 8.34 -6.29
C LEU A 463 14.12 8.73 -7.76
N THR A 464 15.14 9.31 -8.38
CA THR A 464 15.09 9.67 -9.80
C THR A 464 14.99 8.42 -10.68
N GLU A 465 15.70 7.35 -10.32
CA GLU A 465 15.60 6.08 -11.05
C GLU A 465 14.21 5.46 -10.92
N LEU A 466 13.63 5.45 -9.71
CA LEU A 466 12.26 4.98 -9.49
C LEU A 466 11.26 5.80 -10.31
N GLN A 467 11.36 7.11 -10.27
CA GLN A 467 10.49 7.99 -11.04
C GLN A 467 10.60 7.71 -12.55
N ARG A 468 11.82 7.49 -13.05
CA ARG A 468 12.07 7.14 -14.45
C ARG A 468 11.37 5.85 -14.84
N GLN A 469 11.48 4.80 -14.02
CA GLN A 469 10.82 3.53 -14.28
C GLN A 469 9.29 3.65 -14.24
N LEU A 470 8.75 4.36 -13.25
CA LEU A 470 7.32 4.62 -13.15
C LEU A 470 6.80 5.39 -14.38
N THR A 471 7.56 6.36 -14.90
CA THR A 471 7.22 7.11 -16.10
C THR A 471 7.20 6.21 -17.35
N ILE A 472 8.20 5.31 -17.50
CA ILE A 472 8.21 4.34 -18.60
C ILE A 472 6.97 3.43 -18.52
N PHE A 473 6.63 2.91 -17.34
CA PHE A 473 5.44 2.09 -17.16
C PHE A 473 4.16 2.83 -17.48
N ALA A 474 4.02 4.06 -17.00
CA ALA A 474 2.85 4.89 -17.27
C ALA A 474 2.68 5.17 -18.77
N ALA A 475 3.78 5.48 -19.45
CA ALA A 475 3.77 5.70 -20.89
C ALA A 475 3.42 4.43 -21.68
N ARG A 476 3.99 3.29 -21.31
CA ARG A 476 3.63 1.99 -21.91
C ARG A 476 2.18 1.62 -21.65
N TYR A 477 1.66 1.88 -20.45
CA TYR A 477 0.26 1.70 -20.16
C TYR A 477 -0.64 2.53 -21.09
N ARG A 478 -0.32 3.81 -21.30
CA ARG A 478 -1.04 4.69 -22.22
C ARG A 478 -0.95 4.25 -23.68
N THR A 479 0.18 3.70 -24.09
CA THR A 479 0.36 3.20 -25.46
C THR A 479 -0.31 1.85 -25.70
N GLY A 480 -0.82 1.19 -24.66
CA GLY A 480 -1.53 -0.07 -24.76
C GLY A 480 -0.66 -1.31 -24.61
N ASP A 481 0.56 -1.22 -24.11
CA ASP A 481 1.48 -2.36 -23.96
C ASP A 481 1.21 -3.18 -22.70
N GLY A 482 -0.03 -3.49 -22.45
CA GLY A 482 -0.35 -4.67 -21.68
C GLY A 482 0.00 -4.70 -20.20
N THR A 483 0.34 -3.58 -19.54
CA THR A 483 0.28 -3.55 -18.08
C THR A 483 -1.15 -3.29 -17.62
N GLY A 484 -1.93 -2.53 -18.38
CA GLY A 484 -3.34 -2.27 -18.10
C GLY A 484 -4.25 -3.32 -18.68
N ALA A 485 -5.15 -3.86 -17.88
CA ALA A 485 -6.15 -4.82 -18.30
C ALA A 485 -7.56 -4.24 -18.20
N ALA A 486 -8.48 -4.85 -18.94
CA ALA A 486 -9.91 -4.49 -18.89
C ALA A 486 -10.52 -4.69 -17.49
N SER A 487 -9.96 -5.60 -16.71
CA SER A 487 -10.40 -5.88 -15.34
C SER A 487 -9.21 -5.93 -14.40
N VAL A 488 -9.40 -5.42 -13.20
CA VAL A 488 -8.43 -5.56 -12.11
C VAL A 488 -8.51 -6.98 -11.56
N THR A 489 -7.37 -7.65 -11.53
CA THR A 489 -7.20 -8.98 -10.96
C THR A 489 -5.99 -8.99 -10.03
N PRO A 490 -5.80 -10.02 -9.21
CA PRO A 490 -4.55 -10.17 -8.45
C PRO A 490 -3.28 -10.16 -9.33
N ALA A 491 -3.40 -10.51 -10.61
CA ALA A 491 -2.30 -10.55 -11.57
C ALA A 491 -2.11 -9.23 -12.34
N THR A 492 -3.10 -8.34 -12.33
CA THR A 492 -3.09 -7.06 -13.04
C THR A 492 -3.73 -6.00 -12.14
N SER A 493 -2.93 -5.31 -11.36
CA SER A 493 -3.42 -4.31 -10.41
C SER A 493 -2.42 -3.15 -10.29
N CYS A 494 -2.90 -2.03 -9.77
CA CYS A 494 -2.06 -0.87 -9.48
C CYS A 494 -0.86 -1.21 -8.58
N VAL A 495 -1.03 -2.12 -7.63
CA VAL A 495 0.05 -2.58 -6.75
C VAL A 495 1.10 -3.37 -7.52
N GLN A 496 0.66 -4.33 -8.34
CA GLN A 496 1.55 -5.21 -9.11
C GLN A 496 2.37 -4.40 -10.12
N ASP A 497 1.72 -3.51 -10.86
CA ASP A 497 2.37 -2.72 -11.89
C ASP A 497 3.33 -1.67 -11.29
N ALA A 498 2.95 -1.02 -10.19
CA ALA A 498 3.85 -0.11 -9.47
C ALA A 498 5.06 -0.86 -8.86
N ASN A 499 4.85 -2.05 -8.32
CA ASN A 499 5.94 -2.85 -7.75
C ASN A 499 6.86 -3.44 -8.83
N GLN A 500 6.41 -3.62 -10.08
CA GLN A 500 7.32 -3.93 -11.20
C GLN A 500 8.31 -2.78 -11.42
N ALA A 501 7.87 -1.53 -11.38
CA ALA A 501 8.76 -0.38 -11.52
C ALA A 501 9.79 -0.32 -10.36
N LEU A 502 9.34 -0.59 -9.12
CA LEU A 502 10.24 -0.66 -7.96
C LEU A 502 11.28 -1.78 -8.13
N TYR A 503 10.84 -2.97 -8.54
CA TYR A 503 11.75 -4.09 -8.83
C TYR A 503 12.82 -3.73 -9.86
N ILE A 504 12.41 -3.15 -10.99
CA ILE A 504 13.33 -2.73 -12.03
C ILE A 504 14.32 -1.70 -11.49
N THR A 505 13.84 -0.76 -10.68
CA THR A 505 14.70 0.25 -10.03
C THR A 505 15.81 -0.40 -9.19
N ILE A 506 15.45 -1.34 -8.32
CA ILE A 506 16.41 -2.07 -7.50
C ILE A 506 17.43 -2.79 -8.39
N ARG A 507 16.96 -3.47 -9.42
CA ARG A 507 17.84 -4.19 -10.38
C ARG A 507 18.74 -3.25 -11.18
N GLN A 508 18.25 -2.12 -11.62
CA GLN A 508 19.05 -1.13 -12.36
C GLN A 508 20.13 -0.49 -11.49
N LEU A 509 19.82 -0.16 -10.24
CA LEU A 509 20.80 0.37 -9.30
C LEU A 509 21.92 -0.65 -9.04
N ASN A 510 21.56 -1.90 -8.77
CA ASN A 510 22.52 -2.98 -8.59
C ASN A 510 23.38 -3.19 -9.85
N ARG A 511 22.74 -3.16 -11.04
CA ARG A 511 23.47 -3.31 -12.31
C ARG A 511 24.45 -2.19 -12.55
N LYS A 512 24.08 -0.93 -12.30
CA LYS A 512 24.99 0.21 -12.44
C LYS A 512 26.28 0.02 -11.67
N VAL A 513 26.19 -0.49 -10.44
CA VAL A 513 27.39 -0.77 -9.61
C VAL A 513 28.26 -1.86 -10.21
N ILE A 514 27.67 -2.95 -10.69
CA ILE A 514 28.41 -4.08 -11.27
C ILE A 514 29.04 -3.70 -12.61
N THR A 515 28.35 -2.91 -13.43
CA THR A 515 28.81 -2.59 -14.80
C THR A 515 29.71 -1.36 -14.90
N GLN A 516 29.87 -0.61 -13.81
CA GLN A 516 30.72 0.56 -13.73
C GLN A 516 31.87 0.35 -12.75
N PRO A 517 33.04 -0.14 -13.23
CA PRO A 517 34.18 -0.49 -12.37
C PRO A 517 34.66 0.68 -11.50
N ALA A 518 34.47 1.92 -11.95
CA ALA A 518 34.87 3.11 -11.20
C ALA A 518 34.04 3.28 -9.89
N ILE A 519 32.76 2.90 -9.88
CA ILE A 519 31.94 2.93 -8.66
C ILE A 519 32.43 1.89 -7.67
N GLN A 520 32.69 0.65 -8.16
CA GLN A 520 33.20 -0.42 -7.31
C GLN A 520 34.58 -0.06 -6.74
N ALA A 521 35.49 0.44 -7.55
CA ALA A 521 36.79 0.88 -7.10
C ALA A 521 36.71 2.01 -6.04
N TRP A 522 35.77 2.94 -6.22
CA TRP A 522 35.55 3.99 -5.25
C TRP A 522 35.06 3.43 -3.91
N ILE A 523 34.08 2.51 -3.92
CA ILE A 523 33.55 1.84 -2.73
C ILE A 523 34.64 1.04 -2.01
N ASP A 524 35.47 0.30 -2.77
CA ASP A 524 36.56 -0.52 -2.22
C ASP A 524 37.66 0.32 -1.58
N THR A 525 37.95 1.48 -2.14
CA THR A 525 38.96 2.42 -1.60
C THR A 525 38.42 3.28 -0.46
N HIS A 526 37.09 3.38 -0.30
CA HIS A 526 36.43 4.19 0.75
C HIS A 526 35.43 3.37 1.57
N PRO A 527 35.79 2.21 2.17
CA PRO A 527 34.86 1.26 2.77
C PRO A 527 34.09 1.79 3.97
N GLN A 528 34.66 2.77 4.72
CA GLN A 528 34.05 3.39 5.90
C GLN A 528 33.47 4.78 5.63
N HIS A 529 33.53 5.24 4.40
CA HIS A 529 32.94 6.54 4.06
C HIS A 529 31.42 6.52 4.29
N PRO A 530 30.82 7.57 4.86
CA PRO A 530 29.37 7.61 5.16
C PRO A 530 28.48 7.27 3.95
N GLN A 531 28.89 7.67 2.75
CA GLN A 531 28.19 7.38 1.53
C GLN A 531 28.25 5.88 1.16
N THR A 532 29.38 5.20 1.39
CA THR A 532 29.51 3.75 1.18
C THR A 532 28.61 2.98 2.16
N LEU A 533 28.61 3.36 3.43
CA LEU A 533 27.76 2.74 4.45
C LEU A 533 26.29 2.92 4.10
N ARG A 534 25.88 4.15 3.77
CA ARG A 534 24.52 4.46 3.32
C ARG A 534 24.13 3.67 2.07
N PHE A 535 25.06 3.46 1.13
CA PHE A 535 24.80 2.67 -0.08
C PHE A 535 24.61 1.17 0.22
N ARG A 536 25.38 0.62 1.16
CA ARG A 536 25.16 -0.76 1.64
C ARG A 536 23.80 -0.93 2.32
N GLU A 537 23.34 0.09 3.08
CA GLU A 537 21.98 0.12 3.63
C GLU A 537 20.93 0.14 2.52
N LEU A 538 21.14 0.89 1.44
CA LEU A 538 20.26 0.89 0.27
C LEU A 538 20.19 -0.49 -0.38
N GLN A 539 21.31 -1.18 -0.54
CA GLN A 539 21.33 -2.54 -1.09
C GLN A 539 20.59 -3.54 -0.19
N SER A 540 20.81 -3.45 1.12
CA SER A 540 20.08 -4.26 2.11
C SER A 540 18.58 -4.00 2.09
N LEU A 541 18.15 -2.74 2.01
CA LEU A 541 16.76 -2.36 1.85
C LEU A 541 16.18 -2.92 0.55
N GLY A 542 16.93 -2.82 -0.56
CA GLY A 542 16.50 -3.37 -1.85
C GLY A 542 16.24 -4.87 -1.79
N ALA A 543 17.11 -5.64 -1.15
CA ALA A 543 16.94 -7.09 -0.97
C ALA A 543 15.71 -7.42 -0.10
N GLU A 544 15.45 -6.66 0.96
CA GLU A 544 14.29 -6.83 1.82
C GLU A 544 12.98 -6.49 1.09
N LEU A 545 12.95 -5.39 0.33
CA LEU A 545 11.81 -5.02 -0.50
C LEU A 545 11.53 -6.07 -1.58
N GLU A 546 12.54 -6.60 -2.25
CA GLU A 546 12.38 -7.69 -3.22
C GLU A 546 11.74 -8.91 -2.57
N THR A 547 12.19 -9.30 -1.39
CA THR A 547 11.65 -10.46 -0.66
C THR A 547 10.21 -10.23 -0.20
N THR A 548 9.91 -9.04 0.29
CA THR A 548 8.60 -8.72 0.89
C THR A 548 7.52 -8.42 -0.15
N LEU A 549 7.90 -7.73 -1.23
CA LEU A 549 6.98 -7.26 -2.26
C LEU A 549 7.04 -8.08 -3.55
N ALA A 550 7.89 -9.11 -3.61
CA ALA A 550 7.95 -9.99 -4.77
C ALA A 550 6.59 -10.63 -5.02
N PRO A 551 6.00 -10.45 -6.21
CA PRO A 551 4.76 -11.11 -6.55
C PRO A 551 5.01 -12.61 -6.69
N LEU A 552 4.27 -13.38 -5.92
CA LEU A 552 4.34 -14.83 -5.89
C LEU A 552 3.03 -15.41 -6.41
N GLY A 553 3.06 -16.36 -7.33
CA GLY A 553 1.89 -17.12 -7.77
C GLY A 553 0.95 -16.36 -8.72
N ILE A 554 -0.19 -15.87 -8.24
CA ILE A 554 -1.25 -15.28 -9.07
C ILE A 554 -0.88 -13.86 -9.50
N VAL A 555 0.09 -13.74 -10.37
CA VAL A 555 0.46 -12.49 -11.06
C VAL A 555 0.48 -12.78 -12.56
N ARG A 556 0.53 -11.73 -13.39
CA ARG A 556 0.63 -11.93 -14.84
C ARG A 556 1.84 -12.83 -15.15
N GLN A 557 1.64 -13.80 -16.03
CA GLN A 557 2.65 -14.82 -16.32
C GLN A 557 3.97 -14.27 -16.85
N ASP A 558 3.92 -13.13 -17.53
CA ASP A 558 5.06 -12.50 -18.19
C ASP A 558 5.70 -11.37 -17.38
N TRP A 559 5.24 -11.12 -16.12
CA TRP A 559 5.70 -9.93 -15.41
C TRP A 559 7.22 -9.92 -15.16
N GLN A 560 7.84 -11.05 -14.89
CA GLN A 560 9.29 -11.13 -14.72
C GLN A 560 10.03 -10.84 -16.02
N GLN A 561 9.55 -11.42 -17.13
CA GLN A 561 10.13 -11.19 -18.45
C GLN A 561 9.92 -9.74 -18.88
N ASN A 562 8.73 -9.19 -18.65
CA ASN A 562 8.42 -7.82 -18.96
C ASN A 562 9.25 -6.85 -18.11
N ALA A 563 9.39 -7.09 -16.81
CA ALA A 563 10.23 -6.30 -15.93
C ALA A 563 11.71 -6.38 -16.35
N ALA A 564 12.22 -7.57 -16.65
CA ALA A 564 13.59 -7.78 -17.10
C ALA A 564 13.86 -7.12 -18.47
N LYS A 565 12.91 -7.21 -19.40
CA LYS A 565 12.99 -6.54 -20.70
C LYS A 565 13.03 -5.02 -20.56
N LEU A 566 12.14 -4.44 -19.76
CA LEU A 566 12.10 -3.00 -19.51
C LEU A 566 13.38 -2.49 -18.83
N ALA A 567 13.95 -3.28 -17.93
CA ALA A 567 15.22 -2.97 -17.28
C ALA A 567 16.45 -3.17 -18.19
N GLY A 568 16.28 -3.81 -19.36
CA GLY A 568 17.38 -4.23 -20.19
C GLY A 568 18.23 -5.35 -19.57
N ILE A 569 17.66 -6.15 -18.66
CA ILE A 569 18.27 -7.29 -17.99
C ILE A 569 17.77 -8.58 -18.67
N GLN A 570 18.67 -9.41 -19.14
CA GLN A 570 18.29 -10.64 -19.87
C GLN A 570 17.89 -11.81 -18.96
N SER A 571 18.21 -11.79 -17.69
CA SER A 571 17.84 -12.82 -16.74
C SER A 571 17.23 -12.25 -15.48
N SER A 572 16.11 -12.83 -15.04
CA SER A 572 15.39 -12.49 -13.81
C SER A 572 15.74 -13.48 -12.70
N GLN A 573 17.03 -13.58 -12.33
CA GLN A 573 17.39 -14.38 -11.16
C GLN A 573 16.95 -13.67 -9.89
N GLY A 574 16.24 -14.37 -9.02
CA GLY A 574 15.89 -13.92 -7.68
C GLY A 574 14.41 -13.74 -7.37
N PHE A 575 13.52 -13.81 -8.37
CA PHE A 575 12.08 -13.83 -8.13
C PHE A 575 11.50 -15.25 -8.22
N VAL A 576 10.53 -15.55 -7.38
CA VAL A 576 9.82 -16.81 -7.39
C VAL A 576 8.93 -16.89 -8.63
N SER A 577 8.88 -18.05 -9.28
CA SER A 577 8.05 -18.26 -10.47
C SER A 577 6.57 -17.96 -10.18
N SER A 578 5.94 -17.22 -11.07
CA SER A 578 4.51 -16.90 -11.04
C SER A 578 3.58 -18.13 -11.10
N ASN A 579 4.10 -19.29 -11.44
CA ASN A 579 3.31 -20.52 -11.59
C ASN A 579 3.15 -21.32 -10.29
N ASN A 580 3.63 -20.82 -9.17
CA ASN A 580 3.46 -21.49 -7.88
C ASN A 580 2.18 -21.01 -7.17
N PRO A 581 1.10 -21.84 -7.11
CA PRO A 581 -0.17 -21.44 -6.50
C PRO A 581 -0.06 -21.23 -4.99
N ILE A 582 0.85 -21.93 -4.31
CA ILE A 582 1.10 -21.74 -2.87
C ILE A 582 1.74 -20.37 -2.66
N ALA A 583 2.71 -20.03 -3.48
CA ALA A 583 3.34 -18.73 -3.44
C ALA A 583 2.35 -17.59 -3.73
N GLY A 584 1.35 -17.80 -4.58
CA GLY A 584 0.26 -16.85 -4.83
C GLY A 584 -0.57 -16.53 -3.58
N LEU A 585 -0.88 -17.55 -2.78
CA LEU A 585 -1.60 -17.38 -1.52
C LEU A 585 -0.78 -16.57 -0.49
N VAL A 586 0.56 -16.63 -0.56
CA VAL A 586 1.46 -15.90 0.35
C VAL A 586 1.56 -14.44 0.01
N SER A 587 1.53 -14.10 -1.26
CA SER A 587 1.74 -12.75 -1.76
C SER A 587 0.47 -11.89 -1.80
N TRP A 588 -0.67 -12.40 -1.34
CA TRP A 588 -1.92 -11.66 -1.35
C TRP A 588 -1.83 -10.29 -0.64
N ARG A 589 -0.94 -10.12 0.32
CA ARG A 589 -0.65 -8.83 0.96
C ARG A 589 -0.16 -7.77 -0.02
N THR A 590 0.59 -8.18 -1.02
CA THR A 590 1.13 -7.28 -2.03
C THR A 590 0.14 -7.00 -3.16
N MET A 591 -0.94 -7.78 -3.25
CA MET A 591 -2.01 -7.60 -4.24
C MET A 591 -3.00 -6.52 -3.82
N LEU A 592 -3.18 -6.29 -2.52
CA LEU A 592 -4.08 -5.27 -1.99
C LEU A 592 -3.31 -4.00 -1.62
N PRO A 593 -3.83 -2.83 -2.02
CA PRO A 593 -3.21 -1.53 -1.79
C PRO A 593 -2.76 -1.30 -0.35
N ARG A 594 -3.64 -1.53 0.61
CA ARG A 594 -3.33 -1.37 2.03
C ARG A 594 -2.23 -2.32 2.50
N GLY A 595 -2.28 -3.58 2.08
CA GLY A 595 -1.25 -4.55 2.47
C GLY A 595 0.14 -4.18 1.99
N ALA A 596 0.25 -3.65 0.76
CA ALA A 596 1.50 -3.14 0.23
C ALA A 596 1.98 -1.88 0.98
N GLN A 597 1.09 -0.92 1.23
CA GLN A 597 1.40 0.29 1.98
C GLN A 597 1.90 -0.03 3.40
N ASP A 598 1.17 -0.85 4.14
CA ASP A 598 1.51 -1.24 5.52
C ASP A 598 2.83 -2.03 5.55
N GLY A 599 3.05 -2.94 4.60
CA GLY A 599 4.29 -3.72 4.49
C GLY A 599 5.53 -2.85 4.28
N ILE A 600 5.45 -1.91 3.34
CA ILE A 600 6.53 -0.96 3.07
C ILE A 600 6.76 -0.04 4.28
N ALA A 601 5.68 0.51 4.86
CA ALA A 601 5.78 1.37 6.04
C ALA A 601 6.50 0.68 7.21
N LYS A 602 6.21 -0.61 7.45
CA LYS A 602 6.87 -1.40 8.50
C LYS A 602 8.37 -1.57 8.25
N ILE A 603 8.77 -1.89 7.02
CA ILE A 603 10.19 -2.01 6.65
C ILE A 603 10.94 -0.70 6.93
N PHE A 604 10.40 0.41 6.46
CA PHE A 604 11.05 1.71 6.67
C PHE A 604 11.03 2.15 8.15
N THR A 605 9.96 1.82 8.90
CA THR A 605 9.88 2.07 10.35
C THR A 605 10.96 1.29 11.11
N GLN A 606 11.14 0.01 10.80
CA GLN A 606 12.19 -0.84 11.39
C GLN A 606 13.60 -0.29 11.12
N ARG A 607 13.81 0.32 9.96
CA ARG A 607 15.07 0.94 9.56
C ARG A 607 15.26 2.37 10.09
N GLY A 608 14.33 2.85 10.91
CA GLY A 608 14.44 4.17 11.54
C GLY A 608 14.19 5.36 10.61
N ALA A 609 13.43 5.17 9.53
CA ALA A 609 13.02 6.26 8.66
C ALA A 609 12.09 7.26 9.38
N THR A 610 12.10 8.51 8.93
CA THR A 610 11.06 9.48 9.26
C THR A 610 9.90 9.31 8.28
N ILE A 611 8.68 9.10 8.80
CA ILE A 611 7.49 8.89 7.98
C ILE A 611 6.41 9.88 8.39
N TRP A 612 5.89 10.64 7.42
CA TRP A 612 4.72 11.47 7.60
C TRP A 612 3.50 10.75 7.07
N PHE A 613 2.45 10.64 7.86
CA PHE A 613 1.14 10.12 7.47
C PHE A 613 0.21 11.31 7.26
N LEU A 614 -0.17 11.55 6.03
CA LEU A 614 -1.12 12.59 5.63
C LEU A 614 -2.42 11.90 5.27
N ASN A 615 -3.40 11.98 6.16
CA ASN A 615 -4.69 11.33 5.94
C ASN A 615 -5.79 12.34 5.70
N THR A 616 -6.65 12.07 4.72
CA THR A 616 -7.88 12.81 4.46
C THR A 616 -9.07 11.86 4.43
N TYR A 617 -10.22 12.30 4.95
CA TYR A 617 -11.40 11.45 5.10
C TYR A 617 -12.63 12.13 4.49
N GLN A 618 -12.75 12.10 3.16
CA GLN A 618 -13.82 12.80 2.44
C GLN A 618 -13.87 14.29 2.80
N VAL A 619 -12.77 14.98 2.55
CA VAL A 619 -12.64 16.42 2.79
C VAL A 619 -13.34 17.19 1.67
N GLY A 620 -14.07 18.23 2.03
CA GLY A 620 -14.87 19.02 1.11
C GLY A 620 -16.24 19.29 1.68
N GLY A 621 -17.24 19.41 0.84
CA GLY A 621 -18.62 19.61 1.26
C GLY A 621 -19.23 18.34 1.89
N ILE A 622 -20.33 18.52 2.59
CA ILE A 622 -20.99 17.44 3.34
C ILE A 622 -22.04 16.76 2.48
N ASN A 623 -21.83 15.48 2.18
CA ASN A 623 -22.87 14.60 1.64
C ASN A 623 -23.27 13.57 2.72
N PRO A 624 -24.48 13.64 3.30
CA PRO A 624 -24.88 12.77 4.41
C PRO A 624 -25.07 11.31 4.00
N ASP A 625 -25.29 11.03 2.73
CA ASP A 625 -25.62 9.69 2.22
C ASP A 625 -24.38 8.84 1.93
N ILE A 626 -23.17 9.41 2.03
CA ILE A 626 -21.89 8.68 1.85
C ILE A 626 -20.99 8.84 3.07
N PHE A 627 -20.15 7.85 3.30
CA PHE A 627 -19.13 7.89 4.35
C PHE A 627 -17.85 7.15 3.91
N PRO A 628 -16.69 7.55 4.43
CA PRO A 628 -15.42 6.95 4.04
C PRO A 628 -15.28 5.55 4.65
N ILE A 629 -14.75 4.60 3.85
CA ILE A 629 -14.43 3.24 4.30
C ILE A 629 -12.95 2.98 4.08
N ALA A 630 -12.27 2.49 5.12
CA ALA A 630 -10.88 2.08 5.03
C ALA A 630 -10.68 0.98 3.97
N PRO A 631 -9.56 0.97 3.23
CA PRO A 631 -9.21 -0.15 2.38
C PRO A 631 -8.97 -1.40 3.23
N THR A 632 -9.31 -2.57 2.70
CA THR A 632 -9.19 -3.83 3.42
C THR A 632 -7.87 -4.53 3.12
N ILE A 633 -7.43 -5.38 4.04
CA ILE A 633 -6.24 -6.21 3.83
C ILE A 633 -6.66 -7.53 3.21
N LEU A 634 -7.71 -8.17 3.75
CA LEU A 634 -8.25 -9.45 3.31
C LEU A 634 -9.70 -9.57 3.75
N PHE A 635 -10.57 -10.15 2.91
CA PHE A 635 -11.97 -10.47 3.22
C PHE A 635 -12.75 -9.37 3.96
N GLY A 636 -12.56 -8.13 3.54
CA GLY A 636 -13.34 -7.01 4.04
C GLY A 636 -13.14 -6.73 5.53
N GLN A 637 -14.21 -6.48 6.21
CA GLN A 637 -14.22 -5.97 7.58
C GLN A 637 -14.35 -7.06 8.65
N ILE A 638 -14.00 -8.31 8.38
CA ILE A 638 -14.01 -9.37 9.40
C ILE A 638 -12.61 -9.52 10.01
N PRO A 639 -12.28 -8.74 11.07
CA PRO A 639 -10.93 -8.73 11.64
C PRO A 639 -10.49 -10.11 12.14
N ILE A 640 -11.42 -10.89 12.68
CA ILE A 640 -11.17 -12.24 13.23
C ILE A 640 -10.71 -13.16 12.11
N LEU A 641 -11.36 -13.17 10.96
CA LEU A 641 -11.01 -14.08 9.86
C LEU A 641 -9.64 -13.70 9.27
N ALA A 642 -9.36 -12.42 9.09
CA ALA A 642 -8.06 -11.94 8.64
C ALA A 642 -6.94 -12.35 9.61
N THR A 643 -7.15 -12.16 10.91
CA THR A 643 -6.19 -12.56 11.94
C THR A 643 -5.96 -14.07 11.92
N LEU A 644 -7.00 -14.88 11.83
CA LEU A 644 -6.89 -16.33 11.76
C LEU A 644 -6.13 -16.82 10.53
N ILE A 645 -6.38 -16.24 9.37
CA ILE A 645 -5.67 -16.61 8.13
C ILE A 645 -4.18 -16.24 8.23
N VAL A 646 -3.87 -15.03 8.72
CA VAL A 646 -2.47 -14.61 8.92
C VAL A 646 -1.78 -15.55 9.92
N ARG A 647 -2.44 -15.93 11.00
CA ARG A 647 -1.93 -16.83 12.02
C ARG A 647 -1.68 -18.23 11.47
N ILE A 648 -2.67 -18.80 10.77
CA ILE A 648 -2.55 -20.12 10.11
C ILE A 648 -1.37 -20.10 9.14
N TRP A 649 -1.32 -19.07 8.33
CA TRP A 649 -0.25 -18.93 7.35
C TRP A 649 1.12 -18.81 8.03
N ALA A 650 1.29 -17.86 8.96
CA ALA A 650 2.55 -17.63 9.64
C ALA A 650 3.06 -18.90 10.34
N GLY A 651 2.19 -19.61 11.04
CA GLY A 651 2.58 -20.82 11.74
C GLY A 651 2.95 -22.00 10.83
N ILE A 652 2.38 -22.08 9.62
CA ILE A 652 2.73 -23.12 8.64
C ILE A 652 4.04 -22.81 7.91
N VAL A 653 4.27 -21.55 7.53
CA VAL A 653 5.44 -21.14 6.75
C VAL A 653 6.69 -20.99 7.60
N THR A 654 6.53 -20.64 8.87
CA THR A 654 7.66 -20.53 9.78
C THR A 654 8.25 -21.92 10.03
N LEU A 655 9.44 -22.17 9.51
CA LEU A 655 10.19 -23.37 9.84
C LEU A 655 11.05 -23.12 11.08
N PRO A 656 11.11 -24.09 12.03
CA PRO A 656 11.95 -23.93 13.20
C PRO A 656 13.43 -23.81 12.81
N SER A 657 14.15 -22.91 13.46
CA SER A 657 15.62 -22.86 13.40
C SER A 657 16.24 -24.13 13.99
N LEU A 658 17.54 -24.33 13.80
CA LEU A 658 18.24 -25.45 14.43
C LEU A 658 18.07 -25.44 15.96
N SER A 659 18.18 -24.27 16.61
CA SER A 659 17.91 -24.11 18.05
C SER A 659 16.46 -24.45 18.41
N GLY A 660 15.50 -24.10 17.55
CA GLY A 660 14.09 -24.46 17.71
C GLY A 660 13.84 -25.95 17.63
N TRP A 661 14.50 -26.66 16.71
CA TRP A 661 14.46 -28.15 16.64
C TRP A 661 15.12 -28.81 17.86
N LEU A 662 16.26 -28.28 18.33
CA LEU A 662 16.92 -28.76 19.53
C LEU A 662 16.06 -28.55 20.80
N LEU A 663 15.38 -27.41 20.89
CA LEU A 663 14.41 -27.16 21.96
C LEU A 663 13.25 -28.17 21.89
N GLY A 664 12.68 -28.38 20.69
CA GLY A 664 11.62 -29.38 20.48
C GLY A 664 12.04 -30.79 20.90
N LEU A 665 13.26 -31.19 20.56
CA LEU A 665 13.83 -32.48 20.99
C LEU A 665 13.99 -32.55 22.52
N GLY A 666 14.48 -31.48 23.14
CA GLY A 666 14.59 -31.41 24.63
C GLY A 666 13.22 -31.52 25.31
N LEU A 667 12.21 -30.84 24.79
CA LEU A 667 10.83 -30.90 25.26
C LEU A 667 10.23 -32.31 25.09
N LEU A 668 10.48 -32.95 23.93
CA LEU A 668 10.06 -34.34 23.69
C LEU A 668 10.70 -35.33 24.67
N ILE A 669 12.00 -35.21 24.92
CA ILE A 669 12.72 -36.05 25.89
C ILE A 669 12.17 -35.80 27.29
N GLY A 670 11.99 -34.55 27.71
CA GLY A 670 11.41 -34.23 29.01
C GLY A 670 10.01 -34.85 29.18
N TYR A 671 9.15 -34.68 28.16
CA TYR A 671 7.84 -35.31 28.14
C TYR A 671 7.94 -36.86 28.26
N ALA A 672 8.81 -37.48 27.45
CA ALA A 672 8.99 -38.93 27.45
C ALA A 672 9.40 -39.48 28.83
N VAL A 673 10.34 -38.80 29.52
CA VAL A 673 10.75 -39.20 30.88
C VAL A 673 9.56 -39.20 31.85
N PHE A 674 8.78 -38.09 31.88
CA PHE A 674 7.61 -38.02 32.77
C PHE A 674 6.49 -38.97 32.34
N ALA A 675 6.21 -39.09 31.04
CA ALA A 675 5.15 -39.97 30.53
C ALA A 675 5.44 -41.45 30.78
N LEU A 676 6.69 -41.88 30.59
CA LEU A 676 7.10 -43.26 30.87
C LEU A 676 7.06 -43.53 32.37
N ALA A 677 7.60 -42.62 33.21
CA ALA A 677 7.58 -42.79 34.66
C ALA A 677 6.14 -42.87 35.20
N ILE A 678 5.27 -41.97 34.85
CA ILE A 678 3.86 -41.97 35.28
C ILE A 678 3.10 -43.13 34.63
N GLY A 679 3.31 -43.39 33.35
CA GLY A 679 2.60 -44.39 32.59
C GLY A 679 2.87 -45.82 33.06
N PHE A 680 4.14 -46.20 33.29
CA PHE A 680 4.50 -47.53 33.78
C PHE A 680 4.15 -47.69 35.26
N ARG A 681 4.45 -46.69 36.12
CA ARG A 681 4.09 -46.74 37.53
C ARG A 681 2.58 -46.87 37.76
N SER A 682 1.79 -46.27 36.92
CA SER A 682 0.34 -46.34 36.99
C SER A 682 -0.28 -47.55 36.28
N GLY A 683 0.52 -48.36 35.58
CA GLY A 683 0.05 -49.45 34.73
C GLY A 683 -0.74 -49.03 33.51
N PHE A 684 -0.65 -47.73 33.17
CA PHE A 684 -1.31 -47.21 31.95
C PHE A 684 -0.53 -47.52 30.67
N LEU A 685 0.79 -47.52 30.72
CA LEU A 685 1.64 -47.94 29.61
C LEU A 685 2.09 -49.38 29.82
N THR A 686 2.12 -50.15 28.77
CA THR A 686 2.58 -51.57 28.76
C THR A 686 3.47 -51.79 27.55
N LEU A 687 4.59 -52.47 27.73
CA LEU A 687 5.43 -52.81 26.57
C LEU A 687 4.73 -53.91 25.77
N ASN A 688 4.43 -53.67 24.55
CA ASN A 688 3.97 -54.67 23.63
C ASN A 688 5.17 -55.51 23.19
N HIS A 689 5.18 -56.79 23.48
CA HIS A 689 6.12 -57.73 22.86
C HIS A 689 5.87 -57.71 21.33
N LEU A 690 6.91 -57.50 20.55
CA LEU A 690 6.92 -57.46 19.09
C LEU A 690 6.50 -58.77 18.40
N SER A 691 5.99 -59.76 19.14
CA SER A 691 5.71 -61.09 18.65
C SER A 691 4.41 -61.28 17.87
N SER A 692 3.62 -60.24 17.69
CA SER A 692 2.33 -60.37 16.95
C SER A 692 2.11 -59.33 15.84
N THR A 693 3.13 -58.58 15.42
CA THR A 693 2.99 -57.81 14.20
C THR A 693 3.01 -58.74 12.99
N SER A 694 1.81 -59.15 12.57
CA SER A 694 1.57 -59.71 11.26
C SER A 694 2.39 -58.90 10.22
N ARG A 695 2.99 -59.63 9.28
CA ARG A 695 3.83 -59.13 8.17
C ARG A 695 3.14 -58.03 7.35
N LEU A 696 2.95 -56.83 7.99
CA LEU A 696 2.54 -55.64 7.25
C LEU A 696 3.72 -55.25 6.36
N GLY A 697 3.50 -55.13 5.07
CA GLY A 697 4.53 -54.71 4.15
C GLY A 697 5.04 -53.30 4.52
N PHE A 698 6.29 -53.00 4.15
CA PHE A 698 6.96 -51.74 4.40
C PHE A 698 6.07 -50.54 4.08
N TRP A 699 5.37 -50.55 2.97
CA TRP A 699 4.47 -49.51 2.55
C TRP A 699 3.24 -49.30 3.43
N GLN A 700 2.75 -50.35 4.07
CA GLN A 700 1.64 -50.27 5.03
C GLN A 700 2.09 -49.60 6.34
N HIS A 701 3.33 -49.85 6.74
CA HIS A 701 3.93 -49.13 7.87
C HIS A 701 4.06 -47.66 7.60
N ILE A 702 4.61 -47.24 6.48
CA ILE A 702 4.73 -45.85 6.09
C ILE A 702 3.35 -45.17 6.05
N ARG A 703 2.37 -45.80 5.37
CA ARG A 703 1.00 -45.29 5.30
C ARG A 703 0.38 -45.11 6.70
N SER A 704 0.63 -46.00 7.60
CA SER A 704 0.12 -45.92 8.97
C SER A 704 0.73 -44.74 9.75
N TRP A 705 2.05 -44.54 9.64
CA TRP A 705 2.72 -43.38 10.25
C TRP A 705 2.27 -42.06 9.62
N PHE A 706 2.11 -42.02 8.32
CA PHE A 706 1.60 -40.83 7.61
C PHE A 706 0.15 -40.53 8.00
N ALA A 707 -0.69 -41.54 8.18
CA ALA A 707 -2.05 -41.36 8.66
C ALA A 707 -2.08 -40.72 10.06
N LEU A 708 -1.20 -41.15 10.99
CA LEU A 708 -1.07 -40.56 12.32
C LEU A 708 -0.49 -39.13 12.28
N PHE A 709 0.33 -38.84 11.29
CA PHE A 709 0.83 -37.48 11.07
C PHE A 709 -0.30 -36.54 10.67
N LEU A 710 -1.13 -36.94 9.72
CA LEU A 710 -2.27 -36.13 9.27
C LEU A 710 -3.36 -36.05 10.34
N MET A 711 -3.67 -37.17 10.94
CA MET A 711 -4.73 -37.31 11.93
C MET A 711 -4.28 -38.30 13.02
N PRO A 712 -4.09 -37.88 14.29
CA PRO A 712 -4.54 -36.61 14.88
C PRO A 712 -3.56 -35.45 14.81
N ALA A 713 -2.23 -35.71 14.64
CA ALA A 713 -1.22 -34.74 15.00
C ALA A 713 -1.38 -33.40 14.29
N LEU A 714 -1.40 -33.35 12.95
CA LEU A 714 -1.52 -32.09 12.21
C LEU A 714 -2.85 -31.39 12.47
N VAL A 715 -3.96 -32.13 12.41
CA VAL A 715 -5.30 -31.52 12.55
C VAL A 715 -5.53 -30.98 13.96
N GLU A 716 -5.13 -31.68 14.97
CA GLU A 716 -5.30 -31.22 16.35
C GLU A 716 -4.38 -30.03 16.68
N GLU A 717 -3.15 -30.02 16.19
CA GLU A 717 -2.26 -28.88 16.38
C GLU A 717 -2.75 -27.65 15.61
N LEU A 718 -3.29 -27.80 14.40
CA LEU A 718 -3.94 -26.71 13.67
C LEU A 718 -5.09 -26.09 14.47
N ILE A 719 -5.95 -26.92 15.07
CA ILE A 719 -7.12 -26.44 15.83
C ILE A 719 -6.69 -25.81 17.15
N PHE A 720 -5.92 -26.53 17.95
CA PHE A 720 -5.68 -26.13 19.33
C PHE A 720 -4.50 -25.18 19.51
N ARG A 721 -3.55 -25.09 18.57
CA ARG A 721 -2.45 -24.13 18.66
C ARG A 721 -2.65 -22.99 17.67
N LEU A 722 -2.74 -23.32 16.40
CA LEU A 722 -2.74 -22.30 15.37
C LEU A 722 -4.00 -21.42 15.35
N LEU A 723 -5.18 -22.00 15.60
CA LEU A 723 -6.42 -21.21 15.64
C LEU A 723 -6.61 -20.46 16.97
N LEU A 724 -6.19 -21.05 18.09
CA LEU A 724 -6.53 -20.52 19.41
C LEU A 724 -5.44 -19.65 20.04
N ILE A 725 -4.17 -19.91 19.76
CA ILE A 725 -3.05 -19.21 20.38
C ILE A 725 -2.48 -18.18 19.41
N PRO A 726 -2.33 -16.90 19.81
CA PRO A 726 -1.71 -15.89 18.96
C PRO A 726 -0.31 -16.29 18.50
N HIS A 727 -0.02 -16.06 17.23
CA HIS A 727 1.33 -16.26 16.71
C HIS A 727 2.27 -15.14 17.20
N PRO A 728 3.56 -15.40 17.46
CA PRO A 728 4.51 -14.37 17.90
C PRO A 728 4.54 -13.11 17.04
N ILE A 729 4.25 -13.21 15.75
CA ILE A 729 4.15 -12.06 14.83
C ILE A 729 2.98 -11.11 15.15
N GLU A 730 2.00 -11.56 15.96
CA GLU A 730 0.81 -10.76 16.27
C GLU A 730 1.05 -9.74 17.41
N THR A 731 2.23 -9.76 18.04
CA THR A 731 2.58 -8.87 19.16
C THR A 731 1.50 -8.78 20.26
N ALA A 732 0.85 -9.92 20.53
CA ALA A 732 -0.19 -10.00 21.55
C ALA A 732 0.40 -9.80 22.96
N SER A 733 -0.39 -9.18 23.86
CA SER A 733 0.05 -8.99 25.25
C SER A 733 0.35 -10.33 25.94
N PRO A 734 1.32 -10.38 26.88
CA PRO A 734 1.64 -11.60 27.61
C PRO A 734 0.42 -12.25 28.31
N LEU A 735 -0.47 -11.43 28.85
CA LEU A 735 -1.72 -11.89 29.46
C LEU A 735 -2.63 -12.57 28.43
N HIS A 736 -2.76 -12.01 27.23
CA HIS A 736 -3.57 -12.59 26.17
C HIS A 736 -3.00 -13.95 25.72
N ILE A 737 -1.68 -14.03 25.52
CA ILE A 737 -0.99 -15.30 25.18
C ILE A 737 -1.22 -16.34 26.27
N TYR A 738 -1.07 -15.96 27.55
CA TYR A 738 -1.27 -16.87 28.68
C TYR A 738 -2.71 -17.39 28.74
N VAL A 739 -3.71 -16.50 28.67
CA VAL A 739 -5.14 -16.87 28.74
C VAL A 739 -5.53 -17.76 27.56
N THR A 740 -5.14 -17.41 26.35
CA THR A 740 -5.46 -18.24 25.18
C THR A 740 -4.75 -19.59 25.18
N SER A 741 -3.53 -19.66 25.69
CA SER A 741 -2.79 -20.92 25.87
C SER A 741 -3.47 -21.81 26.89
N LEU A 742 -3.95 -21.26 28.00
CA LEU A 742 -4.67 -22.02 29.03
C LEU A 742 -6.02 -22.52 28.48
N ILE A 743 -6.78 -21.66 27.78
CA ILE A 743 -8.05 -22.05 27.12
C ILE A 743 -7.79 -23.17 26.12
N SER A 744 -6.76 -23.03 25.28
CA SER A 744 -6.37 -24.02 24.30
C SER A 744 -6.07 -25.38 24.97
N LEU A 745 -5.31 -25.37 26.06
CA LEU A 745 -4.95 -26.59 26.82
C LEU A 745 -6.19 -27.27 27.42
N ILE A 746 -7.08 -26.48 28.04
CA ILE A 746 -8.33 -27.00 28.59
C ILE A 746 -9.20 -27.63 27.51
N LEU A 747 -9.37 -26.91 26.38
CA LEU A 747 -10.14 -27.44 25.26
C LEU A 747 -9.51 -28.67 24.62
N PHE A 748 -8.20 -28.72 24.51
CA PHE A 748 -7.48 -29.88 23.99
C PHE A 748 -7.69 -31.12 24.87
N VAL A 749 -7.59 -30.98 26.18
CA VAL A 749 -7.83 -32.12 27.12
C VAL A 749 -9.30 -32.53 27.10
N SER A 750 -10.23 -31.55 27.15
CA SER A 750 -11.68 -31.79 27.18
C SER A 750 -12.22 -32.35 25.86
N TYR A 751 -11.55 -32.09 24.76
CA TYR A 751 -11.90 -32.65 23.45
C TYR A 751 -11.87 -34.16 23.45
N HIS A 752 -10.96 -34.83 24.15
CA HIS A 752 -10.83 -36.29 24.15
C HIS A 752 -12.03 -36.98 24.77
N PRO A 753 -12.50 -36.65 26.00
CA PRO A 753 -13.75 -37.15 26.53
C PRO A 753 -14.98 -36.85 25.67
N PHE A 754 -15.04 -35.65 25.11
CA PHE A 754 -16.12 -35.28 24.18
C PHE A 754 -16.08 -36.16 22.93
N ASN A 755 -14.90 -36.33 22.32
CA ASN A 755 -14.71 -37.18 21.14
C ASN A 755 -15.11 -38.65 21.40
N ALA A 756 -14.77 -39.17 22.57
CA ALA A 756 -15.15 -40.55 22.98
C ALA A 756 -16.67 -40.75 23.09
N ARG A 757 -17.41 -39.69 23.43
CA ARG A 757 -18.90 -39.74 23.53
C ARG A 757 -19.59 -39.51 22.19
N THR A 758 -18.98 -38.79 21.26
CA THR A 758 -19.62 -38.31 20.04
C THR A 758 -19.12 -39.00 18.79
N PHE A 759 -17.89 -38.77 18.43
CA PHE A 759 -17.35 -39.12 17.09
C PHE A 759 -16.55 -40.41 17.09
N TYR A 760 -15.77 -40.67 18.16
CA TYR A 760 -14.85 -41.79 18.25
C TYR A 760 -15.16 -42.67 19.47
N LYS A 761 -16.30 -43.36 19.44
CA LYS A 761 -16.78 -44.21 20.56
C LYS A 761 -15.79 -45.31 20.98
N LEU A 762 -14.89 -45.71 20.10
CA LEU A 762 -13.79 -46.61 20.38
C LEU A 762 -12.77 -46.04 21.41
N GLY A 763 -12.77 -44.71 21.57
CA GLY A 763 -11.93 -44.08 22.62
C GLY A 763 -12.44 -44.26 24.03
N ASN A 764 -13.69 -44.72 24.24
CA ASN A 764 -14.23 -44.99 25.56
C ASN A 764 -13.91 -46.43 25.95
N PRO A 765 -13.38 -46.78 27.19
CA PRO A 765 -13.17 -45.82 28.33
C PRO A 765 -11.79 -45.13 28.37
N THR A 766 -10.91 -45.36 27.39
CA THR A 766 -9.52 -44.85 27.43
C THR A 766 -9.44 -43.33 27.54
N PHE A 767 -10.23 -42.60 26.72
CA PHE A 767 -10.23 -41.15 26.73
C PHE A 767 -10.96 -40.52 27.92
N MET A 768 -11.64 -41.34 28.76
CA MET A 768 -12.22 -40.92 30.04
C MET A 768 -11.27 -41.18 31.20
N ASN A 769 -10.18 -41.90 30.97
CA ASN A 769 -9.24 -42.26 32.02
C ASN A 769 -8.41 -41.04 32.43
N TRP A 770 -8.41 -40.70 33.73
CA TRP A 770 -7.66 -39.56 34.24
C TRP A 770 -6.16 -39.61 33.93
N ARG A 771 -5.58 -40.85 33.90
CA ARG A 771 -4.16 -41.03 33.53
C ARG A 771 -3.88 -40.64 32.09
N PHE A 772 -4.76 -40.99 31.17
CA PHE A 772 -4.72 -40.54 29.79
C PHE A 772 -4.83 -39.05 29.70
N LEU A 773 -5.80 -38.44 30.40
CA LEU A 773 -6.03 -37.00 30.37
C LEU A 773 -4.85 -36.21 30.96
N THR A 774 -4.19 -36.70 31.97
CA THR A 774 -2.96 -36.13 32.54
C THR A 774 -1.83 -36.15 31.52
N LEU A 775 -1.59 -37.28 30.84
CA LEU A 775 -0.56 -37.38 29.81
C LEU A 775 -0.87 -36.52 28.60
N THR A 776 -2.15 -36.42 28.21
CA THR A 776 -2.62 -35.53 27.16
C THR A 776 -2.43 -34.06 27.52
N GLY A 777 -2.71 -33.69 28.78
CA GLY A 777 -2.47 -32.33 29.27
C GLY A 777 -1.00 -31.94 29.26
N LEU A 778 -0.11 -32.87 29.70
CA LEU A 778 1.34 -32.63 29.60
C LEU A 778 1.81 -32.50 28.15
N LEU A 779 1.33 -33.37 27.26
CA LEU A 779 1.62 -33.27 25.82
C LEU A 779 1.16 -31.95 25.25
N GLY A 780 -0.07 -31.55 25.58
CA GLY A 780 -0.62 -30.26 25.14
C GLY A 780 0.21 -29.05 25.60
N GLY A 781 0.70 -29.10 26.86
CA GLY A 781 1.59 -28.09 27.41
C GLY A 781 2.92 -27.98 26.65
N VAL A 782 3.54 -29.15 26.40
CA VAL A 782 4.81 -29.25 25.66
C VAL A 782 4.65 -28.73 24.22
N CYS A 783 3.59 -29.11 23.50
CA CYS A 783 3.29 -28.61 22.16
C CYS A 783 3.04 -27.09 22.17
N THR A 784 2.38 -26.57 23.19
CA THR A 784 2.16 -25.12 23.33
C THR A 784 3.47 -24.36 23.51
N ILE A 785 4.36 -24.85 24.39
CA ILE A 785 5.69 -24.27 24.62
C ILE A 785 6.51 -24.30 23.32
N ALA A 786 6.52 -25.43 22.62
CA ALA A 786 7.23 -25.57 21.34
C ALA A 786 6.72 -24.57 20.28
N TYR A 787 5.40 -24.40 20.16
CA TYR A 787 4.78 -23.45 19.25
C TYR A 787 5.13 -22.00 19.61
N LEU A 788 4.98 -21.60 20.86
CA LEU A 788 5.26 -20.23 21.29
C LEU A 788 6.74 -19.85 21.16
N ALA A 789 7.63 -20.80 21.43
CA ALA A 789 9.07 -20.56 21.35
C ALA A 789 9.60 -20.49 19.91
N THR A 790 8.97 -21.21 18.97
CA THR A 790 9.45 -21.29 17.58
C THR A 790 8.64 -20.49 16.59
N GLY A 791 7.41 -20.11 16.94
CA GLY A 791 6.43 -19.56 16.00
C GLY A 791 5.99 -20.56 14.91
N SER A 792 6.39 -21.84 15.04
CA SER A 792 6.16 -22.86 14.02
C SER A 792 5.24 -23.95 14.55
N ILE A 793 4.24 -24.31 13.73
CA ILE A 793 3.39 -25.47 14.06
C ILE A 793 4.16 -26.79 13.97
N TRP A 794 5.20 -26.86 13.13
CA TRP A 794 5.90 -28.11 12.82
C TRP A 794 6.58 -28.73 14.01
N SER A 795 7.11 -27.92 14.94
CA SER A 795 7.68 -28.43 16.19
C SER A 795 6.65 -29.16 17.03
N ALA A 796 5.46 -28.59 17.18
CA ALA A 796 4.36 -29.20 17.93
C ALA A 796 3.83 -30.47 17.23
N VAL A 797 3.62 -30.41 15.92
CA VAL A 797 3.15 -31.52 15.08
C VAL A 797 4.07 -32.74 15.19
N VAL A 798 5.39 -32.54 15.08
CA VAL A 798 6.36 -33.61 15.15
C VAL A 798 6.39 -34.24 16.54
N ILE A 799 6.36 -33.43 17.60
CA ILE A 799 6.29 -33.96 18.99
C ILE A 799 5.01 -34.77 19.17
N HIS A 800 3.86 -34.23 18.82
CA HIS A 800 2.57 -34.90 18.93
C HIS A 800 2.54 -36.22 18.14
N TRP A 801 2.94 -36.18 16.89
CA TRP A 801 3.01 -37.34 16.02
C TRP A 801 3.86 -38.49 16.59
N LEU A 802 5.07 -38.16 17.05
CA LEU A 802 5.96 -39.15 17.62
C LEU A 802 5.39 -39.77 18.91
N VAL A 803 4.84 -38.93 19.79
CA VAL A 803 4.24 -39.43 21.05
C VAL A 803 3.05 -40.34 20.78
N VAL A 804 2.12 -39.94 19.91
CA VAL A 804 0.96 -40.78 19.58
C VAL A 804 1.37 -42.04 18.83
N GLY A 805 2.31 -41.92 17.89
CA GLY A 805 2.82 -43.07 17.14
C GLY A 805 3.51 -44.12 18.04
N VAL A 806 4.37 -43.66 18.95
CA VAL A 806 5.05 -44.54 19.92
C VAL A 806 4.04 -45.15 20.89
N TRP A 807 3.08 -44.36 21.40
CA TRP A 807 2.04 -44.88 22.29
C TRP A 807 1.21 -45.98 21.63
N LEU A 808 0.71 -45.73 20.41
CA LEU A 808 -0.15 -46.71 19.72
C LEU A 808 0.60 -47.97 19.29
N LYS A 809 1.85 -47.85 18.84
CA LYS A 809 2.57 -48.98 18.24
C LYS A 809 3.41 -49.79 19.24
N PHE A 810 3.93 -49.15 20.30
CA PHE A 810 4.91 -49.77 21.19
C PHE A 810 4.49 -49.83 22.68
N LEU A 811 3.60 -48.92 23.11
CA LEU A 811 3.27 -48.75 24.52
C LEU A 811 1.82 -49.13 24.89
N GLY A 812 1.20 -50.02 24.10
CA GLY A 812 -0.09 -50.61 24.42
C GLY A 812 -1.32 -49.79 24.07
N GLY A 813 -1.15 -48.68 23.37
CA GLY A 813 -2.23 -47.77 23.02
C GLY A 813 -3.28 -48.41 22.08
N ALA A 814 -2.84 -49.15 21.06
CA ALA A 814 -3.75 -49.80 20.12
C ALA A 814 -4.62 -50.86 20.84
N GLN A 815 -4.03 -51.66 21.70
CA GLN A 815 -4.77 -52.68 22.48
C GLN A 815 -5.83 -52.07 23.38
N ARG A 816 -5.54 -50.91 24.01
CA ARG A 816 -6.51 -50.21 24.87
C ARG A 816 -7.69 -49.66 24.10
N LEU A 817 -7.49 -49.29 22.85
CA LEU A 817 -8.55 -48.83 21.96
C LEU A 817 -9.33 -50.01 21.34
N GLU A 818 -8.71 -51.16 21.12
CA GLU A 818 -9.37 -52.36 20.58
C GLU A 818 -10.18 -53.11 21.64
N THR A 819 -9.74 -53.21 22.90
CA THR A 819 -10.50 -53.80 23.97
C THR A 819 -11.85 -53.12 24.24
N SER A 820 -12.02 -51.94 23.76
CA SER A 820 -13.31 -51.21 23.79
C SER A 820 -14.33 -51.74 22.78
N ARG A 821 -13.97 -52.69 21.91
CA ARG A 821 -14.87 -53.29 20.89
C ARG A 821 -15.65 -54.48 21.40
N VAL A 822 -15.25 -55.10 22.51
CA VAL A 822 -15.90 -56.31 23.05
C VAL A 822 -16.87 -55.89 24.16
N PRO A 823 -18.19 -56.09 24.03
CA PRO A 823 -19.13 -55.91 25.12
C PRO A 823 -18.78 -56.87 26.26
N PRO A 824 -18.91 -56.46 27.56
CA PRO A 824 -18.59 -57.31 28.72
C PRO A 824 -19.34 -58.63 28.75
N SER A 825 -20.42 -58.77 28.02
CA SER A 825 -21.24 -59.97 27.95
C SER A 825 -20.73 -61.08 27.02
N MET A 826 -19.70 -60.85 26.20
CA MET A 826 -19.13 -61.85 25.28
C MET A 826 -17.71 -62.32 25.68
N ALA A 827 -17.12 -61.73 26.70
CA ALA A 827 -15.78 -62.13 27.18
C ALA A 827 -15.71 -63.55 27.85
N HIS A 828 -16.83 -64.24 27.94
CA HIS A 828 -16.88 -65.62 28.47
C HIS A 828 -16.94 -66.74 27.40
N TRP A 829 -16.87 -66.37 26.09
CA TRP A 829 -17.00 -67.31 24.97
C TRP A 829 -15.83 -67.27 23.98
N LEU A 830 -14.71 -66.62 24.31
CA LEU A 830 -13.46 -66.67 23.52
C LEU A 830 -12.31 -67.18 24.36
#